data_824923181364c523f2e552573d61b255
#
_entry.id   824923181364c523f2e552573d61b255
#
_cell.length_a   1.000
_cell.length_b   1.000
_cell.length_c   1.000
_cell.angle_alpha   90.00
_cell.angle_beta   90.00
_cell.angle_gamma   90.00
#
_symmetry.space_group_name_H-M   'P 1'
#
loop_
_entity.id
_entity.type
_entity.pdbx_description
1 polymer ?
#
loop_
_entity_poly.entity_id
_entity_poly.type
_entity_poly.pdbx_seq_one_letter_code
_entity_poly.pdbx_strand_id
1 'polypeptide(L)'
;MAVFLLLCIIIGDKINTMIKPAKTFLLLILLLGSQLFTDGKLLASHYMGGEITWECLSNGRFRFIMKLYRECNGITYSTGEIMHIQGYPGLTQITMALKPGANPHDGDDGIIDGKTDISPHCWNYASQIKCLPTPSTANTGAIEEWYFTSDVAYPAGVLLSGVPPASGWIFYNDGCCRNPSVNMVNPTSEDWFLRAIMYPYNGQNTNPCYDNSPVFAEVPSTVICTGYPFKYNHNATDKELDSLAFSWAPALQNATTNMGYTATYTYNSPLPGTAQNPLNVPATMNPYNGEISYTSYTSGAFVTVTKVTAYRCGIKIAEIFREMQIVLLACPGSNSPPTVAGPFYNPVSGIYEFTDTVYAGDTVDVDITGIDYGVLPNGNPQTVSLEASGQDFGAGFVSEASGCPRPPCATLTPPPTLSAMLAVSTHFHWRTTCDHLTHPASITGIPGVCGTMFNVHNFVIKVYDDFCPAPGIKIATISIVVLPVPVLPPPEVKCTSVDLNGDITLNWIPPIDTMNSFNGFYVYHSSSPTGPFVKIDSIFDINQTTKTYSGLGGNTGQQYFYMITRSGCYGLYMSHPSDTVSTIYLNVAAIGGGPIAQLNWNPVHNPLLSSSSQYYHIYREFPAGSWNFLDSTNQLTYLDTVTICSAFINYRVEIADSSGCVSVSSIDGEQLHDGFPPDPTILDSVSVDIATTKAILGWQPNTSPDAVKYYIYRKDIGTGAWFIRDSVDVPATSYMDMISTPQNNSETYCIAAVDSCKKLSPMSPEHETIFLSPPIINACADKITLHWTSYINFANPGLQGYRLLVSENGGPYTLLADLPATGLSYEHTGLVNGSNYCYLVRAYDSLNQKTSTSNSQCVVVTKPNQPRFIYLRYATVQNNDFIRLGFYVDSTAYITKFKILRSVDGINYDTIGQFPPSSPYSNVTYDDNSVNVSEKSYYYKVVVSDSCSLDMLTSNVGRSIYLEGTVPEYLLNNLYWNHYEDRMPVAYNLWREVDQYEPYIKVISLVMNESSYTD
;
A
#
# COMPACT_ATOMS: atom_id res chain seq x y z
N MET A 1 6.07 -49.36 -39.08
CA MET A 1 6.21 -49.19 -40.53
C MET A 1 7.15 -50.26 -41.16
N ALA A 2 8.36 -50.55 -40.64
CA ALA A 2 9.27 -51.59 -41.18
C ALA A 2 8.77 -53.03 -41.12
N VAL A 3 8.03 -53.42 -40.05
CA VAL A 3 7.45 -54.74 -39.86
C VAL A 3 6.24 -55.02 -40.81
N PHE A 4 5.51 -53.97 -41.16
CA PHE A 4 4.40 -54.03 -42.12
C PHE A 4 4.84 -54.16 -43.58
N LEU A 5 5.99 -53.57 -43.95
CA LEU A 5 6.60 -53.75 -45.29
C LEU A 5 7.15 -55.16 -45.51
N LEU A 6 7.70 -55.79 -44.42
CA LEU A 6 8.25 -57.14 -44.52
C LEU A 6 7.15 -58.20 -44.69
N LEU A 7 5.95 -57.98 -44.11
CA LEU A 7 4.76 -58.88 -44.26
C LEU A 7 4.19 -58.82 -45.69
N CYS A 8 4.23 -57.67 -46.34
CA CYS A 8 3.76 -57.45 -47.70
C CYS A 8 4.69 -58.10 -48.74
N ILE A 9 6.02 -58.23 -48.45
CA ILE A 9 7.03 -58.86 -49.38
C ILE A 9 6.92 -60.38 -49.26
N ILE A 10 6.59 -60.93 -48.07
CA ILE A 10 6.51 -62.40 -47.87
C ILE A 10 5.22 -63.02 -48.46
N ILE A 11 4.14 -62.22 -48.58
CA ILE A 11 2.87 -62.65 -49.18
C ILE A 11 2.85 -62.46 -50.70
N GLY A 12 3.73 -61.65 -51.28
CA GLY A 12 3.85 -61.35 -52.69
C GLY A 12 4.33 -62.51 -53.54
N ASP A 13 5.17 -63.44 -53.00
CA ASP A 13 5.85 -64.48 -53.81
C ASP A 13 5.16 -65.82 -53.86
N LYS A 14 3.98 -66.02 -53.29
CA LYS A 14 3.28 -67.36 -53.34
C LYS A 14 1.89 -67.33 -54.00
N ILE A 15 1.45 -66.26 -54.63
CA ILE A 15 0.15 -66.14 -55.30
C ILE A 15 0.34 -65.59 -56.73
N ASN A 16 1.04 -66.27 -57.56
CA ASN A 16 1.23 -65.88 -58.98
C ASN A 16 0.53 -66.77 -59.97
N THR A 17 -0.51 -67.50 -59.59
CA THR A 17 -1.37 -68.22 -60.52
C THR A 17 -2.78 -68.27 -59.98
N MET A 18 -3.56 -67.29 -60.21
CA MET A 18 -4.97 -67.20 -60.51
C MET A 18 -5.63 -65.81 -60.11
N ILE A 19 -6.36 -65.27 -61.08
CA ILE A 19 -7.40 -64.24 -60.99
C ILE A 19 -6.90 -62.79 -61.10
N LYS A 20 -6.80 -62.26 -62.26
CA LYS A 20 -6.60 -60.82 -62.60
C LYS A 20 -7.69 -59.89 -62.10
N PRO A 21 -8.95 -60.20 -61.90
CA PRO A 21 -9.91 -59.25 -61.34
C PRO A 21 -9.77 -59.05 -59.82
N ALA A 22 -9.26 -60.01 -59.05
CA ALA A 22 -9.15 -59.88 -57.58
C ALA A 22 -8.01 -58.90 -57.12
N LYS A 23 -6.95 -58.77 -57.95
CA LYS A 23 -5.87 -57.80 -57.67
C LYS A 23 -6.33 -56.34 -57.81
N THR A 24 -7.19 -56.09 -58.78
CA THR A 24 -7.69 -54.68 -59.01
C THR A 24 -8.73 -54.34 -57.94
N PHE A 25 -9.52 -55.27 -57.46
CA PHE A 25 -10.50 -55.05 -56.39
C PHE A 25 -9.83 -54.93 -55.02
N LEU A 26 -8.75 -55.69 -54.76
CA LEU A 26 -7.99 -55.55 -53.50
C LEU A 26 -7.15 -54.25 -53.50
N LEU A 27 -6.65 -53.79 -54.65
CA LEU A 27 -5.97 -52.50 -54.82
C LEU A 27 -6.95 -51.32 -54.70
N LEU A 28 -8.23 -51.48 -55.13
CA LEU A 28 -9.29 -50.47 -54.96
C LEU A 28 -9.78 -50.43 -53.53
N ILE A 29 -9.85 -51.56 -52.83
CA ILE A 29 -10.18 -51.59 -51.39
C ILE A 29 -9.02 -51.06 -50.56
N LEU A 30 -7.76 -51.30 -50.90
CA LEU A 30 -6.61 -50.70 -50.26
C LEU A 30 -6.48 -49.20 -50.59
N LEU A 31 -6.82 -48.72 -51.80
CA LEU A 31 -6.89 -47.31 -52.13
C LEU A 31 -8.10 -46.62 -51.50
N LEU A 32 -9.29 -47.25 -51.40
CA LEU A 32 -10.44 -46.73 -50.65
C LEU A 32 -10.22 -46.80 -49.13
N GLY A 33 -9.52 -47.82 -48.63
CA GLY A 33 -9.09 -47.92 -47.23
C GLY A 33 -8.02 -46.89 -46.86
N SER A 34 -7.13 -46.55 -47.81
CA SER A 34 -6.16 -45.46 -47.56
C SER A 34 -6.77 -44.07 -47.68
N GLN A 35 -7.89 -43.90 -48.39
CA GLN A 35 -8.69 -42.69 -48.39
C GLN A 35 -9.62 -42.57 -47.15
N LEU A 36 -9.88 -43.66 -46.40
CA LEU A 36 -10.54 -43.65 -45.13
C LEU A 36 -9.55 -43.46 -43.97
N PHE A 37 -8.24 -43.54 -44.21
CA PHE A 37 -7.17 -43.17 -43.30
C PHE A 37 -6.42 -41.93 -43.83
N THR A 38 -7.09 -41.05 -44.60
CA THR A 38 -6.61 -39.69 -44.75
C THR A 38 -6.79 -38.99 -43.42
N ASP A 39 -5.67 -38.84 -42.77
CA ASP A 39 -5.42 -37.81 -41.79
C ASP A 39 -6.70 -37.33 -41.06
N GLY A 40 -7.22 -38.15 -40.17
CA GLY A 40 -7.78 -37.59 -38.97
C GLY A 40 -6.63 -36.85 -38.30
N LYS A 41 -6.33 -35.65 -38.76
CA LYS A 41 -5.85 -34.65 -37.79
C LYS A 41 -6.84 -34.78 -36.65
N LEU A 42 -6.43 -35.36 -35.55
CA LEU A 42 -7.11 -35.15 -34.30
C LEU A 42 -7.20 -33.63 -34.21
N LEU A 43 -8.39 -33.09 -34.52
CA LEU A 43 -8.69 -31.68 -34.38
C LEU A 43 -8.74 -31.42 -32.86
N ALA A 44 -7.57 -31.35 -32.33
CA ALA A 44 -7.38 -30.95 -30.93
C ALA A 44 -7.28 -29.44 -30.92
N SER A 45 -8.40 -28.79 -31.03
CA SER A 45 -8.49 -27.33 -30.99
C SER A 45 -8.83 -26.89 -29.57
N HIS A 46 -7.85 -26.43 -28.87
CA HIS A 46 -8.13 -25.93 -27.49
C HIS A 46 -7.23 -24.76 -27.09
N TYR A 47 -6.40 -24.25 -28.02
CA TYR A 47 -5.62 -23.02 -27.82
C TYR A 47 -6.56 -21.81 -27.86
N MET A 48 -6.62 -21.12 -26.73
CA MET A 48 -7.41 -19.90 -26.57
C MET A 48 -6.55 -18.63 -26.54
N GLY A 49 -5.24 -18.78 -26.56
CA GLY A 49 -4.31 -17.67 -26.58
C GLY A 49 -3.05 -17.92 -25.77
N GLY A 50 -2.29 -16.87 -25.57
CA GLY A 50 -1.04 -16.91 -24.81
C GLY A 50 -0.27 -15.61 -24.89
N GLU A 51 0.88 -15.61 -24.22
CA GLU A 51 1.83 -14.50 -24.20
C GLU A 51 3.25 -15.01 -23.92
N ILE A 52 4.25 -14.28 -24.42
CA ILE A 52 5.67 -14.51 -24.14
C ILE A 52 6.27 -13.21 -23.61
N THR A 53 7.01 -13.32 -22.50
CA THR A 53 7.72 -12.21 -21.86
C THR A 53 9.13 -12.67 -21.42
N TRP A 54 10.00 -11.71 -21.09
CA TRP A 54 11.31 -12.01 -20.53
C TRP A 54 11.67 -11.07 -19.39
N GLU A 55 12.50 -11.58 -18.50
CA GLU A 55 13.06 -10.83 -17.37
C GLU A 55 14.59 -10.86 -17.43
N CYS A 56 15.22 -9.71 -17.21
CA CYS A 56 16.66 -9.58 -17.01
C CYS A 56 17.03 -9.87 -15.56
N LEU A 57 17.79 -10.92 -15.34
CA LEU A 57 18.23 -11.35 -14.00
C LEU A 57 19.47 -10.55 -13.54
N SER A 58 19.68 -10.48 -12.22
CA SER A 58 20.82 -9.76 -11.62
C SER A 58 22.20 -10.27 -12.05
N ASN A 59 22.29 -11.48 -12.60
CA ASN A 59 23.51 -12.05 -13.16
C ASN A 59 23.71 -11.74 -14.66
N GLY A 60 22.88 -10.88 -15.25
CA GLY A 60 22.96 -10.44 -16.64
C GLY A 60 22.40 -11.43 -17.68
N ARG A 61 21.67 -12.46 -17.25
CA ARG A 61 21.01 -13.46 -18.10
C ARG A 61 19.51 -13.26 -18.13
N PHE A 62 18.83 -13.87 -19.09
CA PHE A 62 17.39 -13.76 -19.26
C PHE A 62 16.65 -14.95 -18.66
N ARG A 63 15.51 -14.70 -18.01
CA ARG A 63 14.45 -15.65 -17.75
C ARG A 63 13.33 -15.40 -18.75
N PHE A 64 12.86 -16.43 -19.43
CA PHE A 64 11.68 -16.36 -20.29
C PHE A 64 10.49 -16.96 -19.58
N ILE A 65 9.33 -16.34 -19.79
CA ILE A 65 8.04 -16.76 -19.27
C ILE A 65 7.10 -16.88 -20.47
N MET A 66 6.36 -17.96 -20.52
CA MET A 66 5.34 -18.20 -21.51
C MET A 66 4.06 -18.69 -20.83
N LYS A 67 2.98 -17.97 -21.03
CA LYS A 67 1.66 -18.36 -20.58
C LYS A 67 0.86 -18.83 -21.79
N LEU A 68 0.22 -19.99 -21.65
CA LEU A 68 -0.68 -20.53 -22.67
C LEU A 68 -2.06 -20.71 -22.06
N TYR A 69 -3.08 -20.23 -22.76
CA TYR A 69 -4.47 -20.35 -22.35
C TYR A 69 -5.15 -21.45 -23.14
N ARG A 70 -5.85 -22.36 -22.47
CA ARG A 70 -6.61 -23.41 -23.11
C ARG A 70 -8.02 -23.54 -22.55
N GLU A 71 -8.92 -24.07 -23.32
CA GLU A 71 -10.20 -24.52 -22.82
C GLU A 71 -10.00 -25.83 -22.03
N CYS A 72 -10.56 -25.91 -20.83
CA CYS A 72 -10.33 -27.02 -19.89
C CYS A 72 -10.82 -28.39 -20.43
N ASN A 73 -11.80 -28.39 -21.33
CA ASN A 73 -12.30 -29.59 -22.00
C ASN A 73 -11.33 -30.14 -23.06
N GLY A 74 -10.27 -29.43 -23.32
CA GLY A 74 -9.33 -29.67 -24.40
C GLY A 74 -8.19 -30.62 -24.07
N ILE A 75 -7.37 -30.92 -25.07
CA ILE A 75 -6.11 -31.66 -24.93
C ILE A 75 -5.16 -30.79 -24.10
N THR A 76 -4.56 -31.41 -23.08
CA THR A 76 -3.55 -30.75 -22.21
C THR A 76 -2.26 -30.48 -22.99
N TYR A 77 -1.62 -29.35 -22.70
CA TYR A 77 -0.25 -29.12 -23.17
C TYR A 77 0.73 -30.13 -22.55
N SER A 78 1.90 -30.28 -23.14
CA SER A 78 3.03 -30.97 -22.50
C SER A 78 3.51 -30.19 -21.27
N THR A 79 4.08 -30.84 -20.28
CA THR A 79 4.75 -30.16 -19.16
C THR A 79 6.07 -29.51 -19.55
N GLY A 80 6.54 -29.75 -20.77
CA GLY A 80 7.69 -29.09 -21.37
C GLY A 80 7.36 -28.67 -22.80
N GLU A 81 7.49 -27.38 -23.06
CA GLU A 81 7.26 -26.75 -24.37
C GLU A 81 8.56 -26.20 -24.95
N ILE A 82 8.57 -25.95 -26.24
CA ILE A 82 9.72 -25.34 -26.93
C ILE A 82 9.34 -23.91 -27.33
N MET A 83 10.14 -22.96 -26.92
CA MET A 83 10.11 -21.61 -27.47
C MET A 83 11.25 -21.46 -28.47
N HIS A 84 10.93 -21.14 -29.70
CA HIS A 84 11.89 -20.93 -30.79
C HIS A 84 12.42 -19.50 -30.79
N ILE A 85 13.63 -19.32 -31.34
CA ILE A 85 14.22 -18.00 -31.53
C ILE A 85 14.56 -17.82 -33.00
N GLN A 86 14.00 -16.78 -33.64
CA GLN A 86 14.35 -16.39 -34.99
C GLN A 86 15.23 -15.13 -34.98
N GLY A 87 16.25 -15.12 -35.78
CA GLY A 87 17.15 -13.97 -35.95
C GLY A 87 18.37 -13.97 -35.02
N TYR A 88 18.43 -14.84 -34.02
CA TYR A 88 19.57 -14.99 -33.11
C TYR A 88 20.49 -16.13 -33.59
N PRO A 89 21.82 -15.87 -33.77
CA PRO A 89 22.72 -16.88 -34.37
C PRO A 89 23.20 -17.95 -33.36
N GLY A 90 23.08 -17.70 -32.05
CA GLY A 90 23.69 -18.55 -31.01
C GLY A 90 22.81 -19.68 -30.49
N LEU A 91 21.49 -19.54 -30.59
CA LEU A 91 20.50 -20.48 -30.04
C LEU A 91 19.23 -20.41 -30.88
N THR A 92 18.68 -21.55 -31.32
CA THR A 92 17.44 -21.57 -32.10
C THR A 92 16.19 -21.87 -31.32
N GLN A 93 16.36 -22.37 -30.07
CA GLN A 93 15.24 -22.76 -29.21
C GLN A 93 15.60 -22.70 -27.73
N ILE A 94 14.62 -22.48 -26.88
CA ILE A 94 14.70 -22.50 -25.44
C ILE A 94 13.68 -23.51 -24.93
N THR A 95 14.11 -24.41 -24.05
CA THR A 95 13.20 -25.33 -23.37
C THR A 95 12.46 -24.60 -22.28
N MET A 96 11.14 -24.62 -22.33
CA MET A 96 10.22 -24.04 -21.37
C MET A 96 9.57 -25.18 -20.57
N ALA A 97 9.53 -25.10 -19.28
CA ALA A 97 8.92 -26.12 -18.44
C ALA A 97 7.85 -25.52 -17.52
N LEU A 98 6.81 -26.29 -17.29
CA LEU A 98 5.78 -25.97 -16.30
C LEU A 98 6.44 -25.90 -14.93
N LYS A 99 6.17 -24.84 -14.17
CA LYS A 99 6.77 -24.62 -12.86
C LYS A 99 5.72 -24.31 -11.81
N PRO A 100 5.36 -25.28 -10.97
CA PRO A 100 4.45 -25.06 -9.84
C PRO A 100 4.96 -23.96 -8.90
N GLY A 101 4.05 -23.12 -8.43
CA GLY A 101 4.33 -22.01 -7.50
C GLY A 101 5.07 -20.82 -8.09
N ALA A 102 5.32 -20.79 -9.41
CA ALA A 102 6.00 -19.67 -10.05
C ALA A 102 5.05 -18.52 -10.48
N ASN A 103 3.80 -18.86 -10.79
CA ASN A 103 2.74 -17.89 -11.06
C ASN A 103 2.15 -17.40 -9.75
N PRO A 104 1.97 -16.08 -9.54
CA PRO A 104 1.29 -15.55 -8.34
C PRO A 104 -0.12 -16.10 -8.12
N HIS A 105 -0.79 -16.56 -9.17
CA HIS A 105 -2.14 -17.13 -9.13
C HIS A 105 -2.17 -18.66 -9.02
N ASP A 106 -1.00 -19.32 -9.04
CA ASP A 106 -0.90 -20.79 -8.91
C ASP A 106 -1.31 -21.19 -7.49
N GLY A 107 -2.38 -21.96 -7.38
CA GLY A 107 -3.00 -22.33 -6.10
C GLY A 107 -4.28 -21.57 -5.75
N ASP A 108 -4.73 -20.60 -6.54
CA ASP A 108 -6.02 -19.91 -6.34
C ASP A 108 -7.21 -20.90 -6.40
N ASP A 109 -7.04 -22.00 -7.12
CA ASP A 109 -7.98 -23.14 -7.18
C ASP A 109 -7.75 -24.20 -6.08
N GLY A 110 -6.77 -23.99 -5.21
CA GLY A 110 -6.36 -24.91 -4.13
C GLY A 110 -5.30 -25.93 -4.55
N ILE A 111 -4.77 -25.89 -5.77
CA ILE A 111 -3.75 -26.79 -6.30
C ILE A 111 -2.56 -26.00 -6.81
N ILE A 112 -1.36 -26.31 -6.33
CA ILE A 112 -0.10 -25.71 -6.83
C ILE A 112 0.54 -26.68 -7.81
N ASP A 113 0.23 -26.53 -9.10
CA ASP A 113 0.71 -27.43 -10.14
C ASP A 113 1.23 -26.71 -11.41
N GLY A 114 1.33 -25.39 -11.38
CA GLY A 114 1.73 -24.52 -12.50
C GLY A 114 0.61 -24.20 -13.45
N LYS A 115 -0.64 -24.47 -13.06
CA LYS A 115 -1.84 -24.20 -13.80
C LYS A 115 -2.83 -23.48 -12.93
N THR A 116 -3.64 -22.62 -13.53
CA THR A 116 -4.63 -21.84 -12.80
C THR A 116 -5.95 -21.82 -13.57
N ASP A 117 -7.05 -22.16 -12.91
CA ASP A 117 -8.40 -21.93 -13.47
C ASP A 117 -8.69 -20.44 -13.42
N ILE A 118 -8.71 -19.77 -14.57
CA ILE A 118 -9.02 -18.35 -14.72
C ILE A 118 -10.45 -18.08 -15.17
N SER A 119 -11.31 -19.09 -15.08
CA SER A 119 -12.73 -18.96 -15.40
C SER A 119 -13.45 -18.08 -14.38
N PRO A 120 -14.54 -17.40 -14.76
CA PRO A 120 -15.24 -16.50 -13.85
C PRO A 120 -15.93 -17.23 -12.70
N HIS A 121 -15.73 -16.77 -11.47
CA HIS A 121 -16.41 -17.24 -10.28
C HIS A 121 -17.81 -16.63 -10.13
N CYS A 122 -18.80 -17.42 -9.66
CA CYS A 122 -20.16 -16.94 -9.41
C CYS A 122 -20.81 -17.62 -8.19
N TRP A 123 -21.92 -17.03 -7.70
CA TRP A 123 -22.58 -17.47 -6.45
C TRP A 123 -23.09 -18.92 -6.43
N ASN A 124 -23.42 -19.46 -7.59
CA ASN A 124 -23.95 -20.83 -7.71
C ASN A 124 -22.90 -21.78 -8.28
N TYR A 125 -22.24 -22.51 -7.40
CA TYR A 125 -21.20 -23.46 -7.77
C TYR A 125 -21.60 -24.49 -8.85
N ALA A 126 -22.88 -24.86 -8.92
CA ALA A 126 -23.39 -25.79 -9.94
C ALA A 126 -23.55 -25.14 -11.33
N SER A 127 -23.73 -23.82 -11.40
CA SER A 127 -23.86 -23.04 -12.64
C SER A 127 -22.55 -22.35 -13.03
N GLN A 128 -21.52 -22.46 -12.21
CA GLN A 128 -20.22 -21.82 -12.44
C GLN A 128 -19.51 -22.48 -13.64
N ILE A 129 -18.98 -21.64 -14.53
CA ILE A 129 -18.03 -22.07 -15.56
C ILE A 129 -16.68 -22.29 -14.86
N LYS A 130 -16.15 -23.52 -14.91
CA LYS A 130 -14.89 -23.88 -14.23
C LYS A 130 -14.23 -25.10 -14.84
N CYS A 131 -12.94 -25.26 -14.58
CA CYS A 131 -12.19 -26.46 -14.87
C CYS A 131 -12.58 -27.56 -13.85
N LEU A 132 -12.91 -28.74 -14.33
CA LEU A 132 -13.21 -29.90 -13.50
C LEU A 132 -12.08 -30.93 -13.62
N PRO A 133 -11.82 -31.77 -12.59
CA PRO A 133 -10.79 -32.81 -12.62
C PRO A 133 -10.98 -33.83 -13.74
N THR A 134 -12.18 -33.96 -14.26
CA THR A 134 -12.50 -34.82 -15.42
C THR A 134 -13.18 -34.00 -16.52
N PRO A 135 -12.78 -34.13 -17.79
CA PRO A 135 -13.42 -33.42 -18.88
C PRO A 135 -14.94 -33.66 -18.88
N SER A 136 -15.72 -32.62 -18.88
CA SER A 136 -17.18 -32.65 -18.93
C SER A 136 -17.67 -31.70 -20.03
N THR A 137 -18.62 -32.12 -20.83
CA THR A 137 -19.23 -31.27 -21.86
C THR A 137 -20.01 -30.09 -21.29
N ALA A 138 -20.25 -30.05 -20.01
CA ALA A 138 -20.95 -28.97 -19.32
C ALA A 138 -20.09 -27.71 -19.05
N ASN A 139 -18.79 -27.79 -19.23
CA ASN A 139 -17.84 -26.72 -18.93
C ASN A 139 -17.26 -26.00 -20.17
N THR A 140 -18.02 -25.94 -21.25
CA THR A 140 -17.62 -25.16 -22.44
C THR A 140 -17.40 -23.68 -22.04
N GLY A 141 -16.20 -23.18 -22.36
CA GLY A 141 -15.80 -21.82 -22.03
C GLY A 141 -14.99 -21.68 -20.72
N ALA A 142 -14.76 -22.76 -19.97
CA ALA A 142 -13.83 -22.77 -18.85
C ALA A 142 -12.38 -22.71 -19.35
N ILE A 143 -11.54 -21.90 -18.71
CA ILE A 143 -10.21 -21.58 -19.22
C ILE A 143 -9.19 -21.80 -18.12
N GLU A 144 -8.09 -22.45 -18.53
CA GLU A 144 -6.93 -22.74 -17.70
C GLU A 144 -5.69 -22.03 -18.26
N GLU A 145 -4.98 -21.30 -17.42
CA GLU A 145 -3.66 -20.75 -17.70
C GLU A 145 -2.58 -21.76 -17.35
N TRP A 146 -1.65 -22.00 -18.26
CA TRP A 146 -0.45 -22.82 -18.04
C TRP A 146 0.77 -21.92 -18.02
N TYR A 147 1.53 -21.93 -16.90
CA TYR A 147 2.68 -21.06 -16.68
C TYR A 147 3.99 -21.81 -16.91
N PHE A 148 4.65 -21.52 -18.01
CA PHE A 148 5.94 -22.09 -18.37
C PHE A 148 7.08 -21.10 -18.13
N THR A 149 8.22 -21.61 -17.68
CA THR A 149 9.43 -20.81 -17.47
C THR A 149 10.67 -21.52 -17.97
N SER A 150 11.65 -20.73 -18.39
CA SER A 150 12.96 -21.26 -18.84
C SER A 150 13.87 -21.67 -17.68
N ASP A 151 13.64 -21.20 -16.45
CA ASP A 151 14.57 -21.37 -15.32
C ASP A 151 14.65 -22.82 -14.80
N VAL A 152 13.71 -23.67 -15.13
CA VAL A 152 13.80 -25.11 -14.84
C VAL A 152 14.90 -25.75 -15.67
N ALA A 153 14.95 -25.46 -16.96
CA ALA A 153 15.99 -25.97 -17.86
C ALA A 153 17.30 -25.15 -17.80
N TYR A 154 17.19 -23.87 -17.44
CA TYR A 154 18.31 -22.94 -17.35
C TYR A 154 18.30 -22.24 -15.97
N PRO A 155 18.71 -22.89 -14.87
CA PRO A 155 18.62 -22.32 -13.51
C PRO A 155 19.42 -21.03 -13.30
N ALA A 156 20.48 -20.81 -14.09
CA ALA A 156 21.26 -19.57 -14.10
C ALA A 156 20.71 -18.51 -15.07
N GLY A 157 19.61 -18.78 -15.76
CA GLY A 157 19.07 -17.98 -16.86
C GLY A 157 19.69 -18.28 -18.21
N VAL A 158 19.01 -17.88 -19.27
CA VAL A 158 19.43 -18.04 -20.68
C VAL A 158 20.43 -16.95 -21.04
N LEU A 159 21.58 -17.31 -21.57
CA LEU A 159 22.57 -16.36 -22.06
C LEU A 159 22.27 -15.98 -23.50
N LEU A 160 21.94 -14.74 -23.73
CA LEU A 160 21.92 -14.13 -25.08
C LEU A 160 23.00 -13.05 -25.12
N SER A 161 23.76 -13.01 -26.22
CA SER A 161 24.82 -12.02 -26.41
C SER A 161 24.83 -11.50 -27.84
N GLY A 162 25.20 -10.26 -28.03
CA GLY A 162 25.18 -9.55 -29.30
C GLY A 162 24.16 -8.42 -29.31
N VAL A 163 24.00 -7.82 -30.48
CA VAL A 163 23.02 -6.74 -30.69
C VAL A 163 21.90 -7.31 -31.56
N PRO A 164 20.63 -7.22 -31.15
CA PRO A 164 19.52 -7.63 -32.01
C PRO A 164 19.56 -6.88 -33.36
N PRO A 165 19.16 -7.48 -34.45
CA PRO A 165 19.03 -6.79 -35.74
C PRO A 165 17.88 -5.77 -35.71
N ALA A 166 17.77 -4.87 -36.65
CA ALA A 166 16.69 -3.89 -36.76
C ALA A 166 15.29 -4.52 -36.81
N SER A 167 15.17 -5.77 -37.31
CA SER A 167 13.93 -6.57 -37.27
C SER A 167 13.64 -7.21 -35.91
N GLY A 168 14.58 -7.14 -34.97
CA GLY A 168 14.53 -7.80 -33.67
C GLY A 168 14.88 -9.28 -33.69
N TRP A 169 15.12 -9.84 -32.49
CA TRP A 169 15.05 -11.27 -32.24
C TRP A 169 13.63 -11.65 -31.90
N ILE A 170 13.07 -12.65 -32.60
CA ILE A 170 11.70 -13.08 -32.42
C ILE A 170 11.70 -14.37 -31.60
N PHE A 171 11.11 -14.32 -30.41
CA PHE A 171 10.82 -15.45 -29.55
C PHE A 171 9.40 -15.91 -29.85
N TYR A 172 9.22 -17.20 -30.21
CA TYR A 172 7.88 -17.65 -30.55
C TYR A 172 7.62 -19.09 -30.12
N ASN A 173 6.33 -19.38 -29.94
CA ASN A 173 5.80 -20.74 -29.83
C ASN A 173 4.71 -20.90 -30.89
N ASP A 174 4.70 -22.04 -31.54
CA ASP A 174 3.75 -22.36 -32.60
C ASP A 174 3.21 -23.77 -32.46
N GLY A 175 2.03 -23.98 -32.96
CA GLY A 175 1.40 -25.31 -32.96
C GLY A 175 0.02 -25.28 -33.64
N CYS A 176 -0.65 -26.40 -33.64
CA CYS A 176 -2.02 -26.54 -34.21
C CYS A 176 -2.95 -26.97 -33.03
N CYS A 177 -4.15 -26.61 -32.98
CA CYS A 177 -5.00 -25.71 -33.75
C CYS A 177 -5.76 -24.80 -32.79
N ARG A 178 -6.34 -23.69 -33.25
CA ARG A 178 -7.12 -22.76 -32.39
C ARG A 178 -8.50 -23.32 -32.08
N ASN A 179 -9.09 -22.80 -30.98
CA ASN A 179 -10.49 -23.00 -30.68
C ASN A 179 -11.41 -22.41 -31.77
N PRO A 180 -12.63 -22.92 -31.92
CA PRO A 180 -13.61 -22.29 -32.79
C PRO A 180 -13.84 -20.84 -32.43
N SER A 181 -13.85 -19.95 -33.40
CA SER A 181 -14.12 -18.53 -33.24
C SER A 181 -14.91 -17.97 -34.40
N VAL A 182 -15.75 -16.97 -34.12
CA VAL A 182 -16.66 -16.38 -35.10
C VAL A 182 -15.92 -15.46 -36.06
N ASN A 183 -14.91 -14.76 -35.59
CA ASN A 183 -14.19 -13.74 -36.36
C ASN A 183 -13.03 -14.23 -37.20
N MET A 184 -12.69 -15.52 -37.13
CA MET A 184 -11.60 -16.09 -37.93
C MET A 184 -12.08 -17.13 -38.96
N VAL A 185 -11.38 -17.25 -40.05
CA VAL A 185 -11.63 -18.25 -41.09
C VAL A 185 -10.93 -19.57 -40.74
N ASN A 186 -11.70 -20.65 -40.61
CA ASN A 186 -11.23 -22.03 -40.36
C ASN A 186 -10.26 -22.16 -39.16
N PRO A 187 -10.49 -21.49 -37.99
CA PRO A 187 -9.53 -21.45 -36.89
C PRO A 187 -9.12 -22.85 -36.38
N THR A 188 -10.01 -23.81 -36.42
CA THR A 188 -9.78 -25.19 -35.96
C THR A 188 -8.89 -26.04 -36.84
N SER A 189 -8.47 -25.53 -38.02
CA SER A 189 -7.56 -26.22 -38.93
C SER A 189 -6.30 -25.43 -39.22
N GLU A 190 -6.15 -24.25 -38.60
CA GLU A 190 -5.03 -23.37 -38.82
C GLU A 190 -4.13 -23.30 -37.58
N ASP A 191 -2.84 -23.17 -37.82
CA ASP A 191 -1.84 -23.11 -36.77
C ASP A 191 -1.89 -21.77 -36.01
N TRP A 192 -1.31 -21.72 -34.81
CA TRP A 192 -1.04 -20.46 -34.08
C TRP A 192 0.44 -20.15 -34.13
N PHE A 193 0.77 -18.86 -34.01
CA PHE A 193 2.13 -18.36 -33.87
C PHE A 193 2.17 -17.22 -32.86
N LEU A 194 2.46 -17.59 -31.62
CA LEU A 194 2.59 -16.67 -30.51
C LEU A 194 4.01 -16.10 -30.50
N ARG A 195 4.18 -14.80 -30.27
CA ARG A 195 5.49 -14.17 -30.35
C ARG A 195 5.74 -13.07 -29.36
N ALA A 196 7.03 -12.76 -29.13
CA ALA A 196 7.57 -11.53 -28.55
C ALA A 196 8.83 -11.12 -29.30
N ILE A 197 9.14 -9.84 -29.36
CA ILE A 197 10.24 -9.32 -30.17
C ILE A 197 11.13 -8.39 -29.35
N MET A 198 12.42 -8.67 -29.30
CA MET A 198 13.46 -7.86 -28.69
C MET A 198 14.21 -7.07 -29.75
N TYR A 199 14.16 -5.75 -29.70
CA TYR A 199 14.80 -4.85 -30.64
C TYR A 199 16.17 -4.35 -30.16
N PRO A 200 17.02 -3.82 -31.03
CA PRO A 200 18.29 -3.23 -30.64
C PRO A 200 18.08 -1.87 -29.94
N TYR A 201 18.92 -1.59 -28.96
CA TYR A 201 18.96 -0.26 -28.31
C TYR A 201 20.39 0.30 -28.41
N ASN A 202 20.57 1.36 -29.22
CA ASN A 202 21.85 2.10 -29.40
C ASN A 202 23.09 1.23 -29.62
N GLY A 203 22.91 0.06 -30.26
CA GLY A 203 24.00 -0.89 -30.48
C GLY A 203 24.50 -1.61 -29.23
N GLN A 204 23.77 -1.57 -28.12
CA GLN A 204 24.16 -2.21 -26.88
C GLN A 204 24.08 -3.74 -26.97
N ASN A 205 25.11 -4.40 -26.44
CA ASN A 205 25.15 -5.85 -26.32
C ASN A 205 24.18 -6.31 -25.23
N THR A 206 23.45 -7.42 -25.45
CA THR A 206 22.52 -8.03 -24.50
C THR A 206 23.20 -8.86 -23.40
N ASN A 207 24.54 -8.92 -23.37
CA ASN A 207 25.32 -9.55 -22.29
C ASN A 207 26.27 -8.51 -21.63
N PRO A 208 26.00 -8.09 -20.39
CA PRO A 208 24.81 -8.41 -19.57
C PRO A 208 23.52 -7.83 -20.12
N CYS A 209 22.40 -8.47 -19.82
CA CYS A 209 21.09 -7.97 -20.22
C CYS A 209 20.82 -6.58 -19.58
N TYR A 210 20.08 -5.75 -20.27
CA TYR A 210 19.80 -4.35 -19.85
C TYR A 210 18.33 -3.98 -19.87
N ASP A 211 17.46 -4.93 -20.21
CA ASP A 211 16.05 -4.67 -20.46
C ASP A 211 15.17 -5.86 -20.12
N ASN A 212 14.04 -5.60 -19.45
CA ASN A 212 12.95 -6.54 -19.29
C ASN A 212 11.91 -6.27 -20.38
N SER A 213 11.17 -7.27 -20.81
CA SER A 213 9.99 -6.99 -21.62
C SER A 213 8.90 -6.35 -20.75
N PRO A 214 7.99 -5.59 -21.34
CA PRO A 214 6.71 -5.34 -20.68
C PRO A 214 6.06 -6.66 -20.26
N VAL A 215 5.25 -6.63 -19.22
CA VAL A 215 4.47 -7.77 -18.73
C VAL A 215 3.02 -7.37 -18.55
N PHE A 216 2.11 -8.31 -18.78
CA PHE A 216 0.68 -8.10 -18.52
C PHE A 216 0.37 -8.52 -17.08
N ALA A 217 0.04 -7.54 -16.23
CA ALA A 217 -0.23 -7.77 -14.81
C ALA A 217 -1.67 -8.27 -14.54
N GLU A 218 -2.62 -7.97 -15.46
CA GLU A 218 -4.01 -8.39 -15.29
C GLU A 218 -4.26 -9.76 -15.93
N VAL A 219 -4.97 -10.62 -15.18
CA VAL A 219 -5.44 -11.91 -15.69
C VAL A 219 -6.49 -11.69 -16.78
N PRO A 220 -6.47 -12.43 -17.91
CA PRO A 220 -7.44 -12.23 -18.97
C PRO A 220 -8.88 -12.45 -18.52
N SER A 221 -9.76 -11.48 -18.75
CA SER A 221 -11.21 -11.66 -18.60
C SER A 221 -11.78 -12.19 -19.91
N THR A 222 -12.01 -13.48 -19.98
CA THR A 222 -12.28 -14.19 -21.25
C THR A 222 -13.75 -14.52 -21.47
N VAL A 223 -14.58 -14.55 -20.41
CA VAL A 223 -16.02 -14.84 -20.48
C VAL A 223 -16.81 -13.65 -19.99
N ILE A 224 -17.64 -13.07 -20.84
CA ILE A 224 -18.31 -11.80 -20.58
C ILE A 224 -19.76 -11.91 -21.06
N CYS A 225 -20.71 -11.37 -20.28
CA CYS A 225 -22.11 -11.24 -20.70
C CYS A 225 -22.29 -10.14 -21.74
N THR A 226 -23.18 -10.37 -22.72
CA THR A 226 -23.57 -9.33 -23.70
C THR A 226 -24.58 -8.35 -23.10
N GLY A 227 -24.74 -7.18 -23.73
CA GLY A 227 -25.86 -6.25 -23.47
C GLY A 227 -25.50 -5.02 -22.63
N TYR A 228 -24.25 -4.89 -22.17
CA TYR A 228 -23.79 -3.72 -21.41
C TYR A 228 -22.43 -3.21 -21.87
N PRO A 229 -22.08 -1.94 -21.58
CA PRO A 229 -20.74 -1.41 -21.86
C PRO A 229 -19.68 -2.13 -21.02
N PHE A 230 -18.67 -2.66 -21.69
CA PHE A 230 -17.57 -3.34 -21.06
C PHE A 230 -16.26 -2.59 -21.29
N LYS A 231 -15.44 -2.51 -20.25
CA LYS A 231 -14.09 -1.99 -20.28
C LYS A 231 -13.14 -3.04 -19.76
N TYR A 232 -11.99 -3.17 -20.38
CA TYR A 232 -10.94 -4.09 -20.00
C TYR A 232 -9.57 -3.45 -20.21
N ASN A 233 -8.64 -3.69 -19.29
CA ASN A 233 -7.25 -3.30 -19.44
C ASN A 233 -6.36 -4.51 -19.10
N HIS A 234 -5.47 -4.86 -20.00
CA HIS A 234 -4.46 -5.91 -19.78
C HIS A 234 -3.44 -5.52 -18.70
N ASN A 235 -3.39 -4.25 -18.31
CA ASN A 235 -2.44 -3.67 -17.36
C ASN A 235 -1.00 -4.04 -17.68
N ALA A 236 -0.56 -3.70 -18.91
CA ALA A 236 0.82 -3.91 -19.26
C ALA A 236 1.70 -2.88 -18.55
N THR A 237 2.78 -3.36 -17.97
CA THR A 237 3.72 -2.58 -17.17
C THR A 237 5.16 -2.88 -17.59
N ASP A 238 6.06 -1.93 -17.36
CA ASP A 238 7.47 -2.05 -17.72
C ASP A 238 8.33 -1.72 -16.48
N LYS A 239 9.26 -2.62 -16.15
CA LYS A 239 10.09 -2.54 -14.94
C LYS A 239 11.08 -1.37 -15.00
N GLU A 240 11.55 -1.01 -16.18
CA GLU A 240 12.44 0.12 -16.43
C GLU A 240 11.69 1.43 -16.60
N LEU A 241 10.36 1.42 -16.60
CA LEU A 241 9.47 2.55 -16.86
C LEU A 241 9.58 3.07 -18.31
N ASP A 242 9.82 2.18 -19.26
CA ASP A 242 9.78 2.54 -20.68
C ASP A 242 8.35 2.92 -21.08
N SER A 243 8.20 3.88 -21.96
CA SER A 243 6.89 4.32 -22.40
C SER A 243 6.21 3.25 -23.25
N LEU A 244 4.97 2.89 -22.89
CA LEU A 244 4.22 1.84 -23.57
C LEU A 244 3.22 2.43 -24.56
N ALA A 245 3.13 1.80 -25.73
CA ALA A 245 2.10 2.08 -26.72
C ALA A 245 1.31 0.81 -27.06
N PHE A 246 -0.01 0.94 -27.11
CA PHE A 246 -0.93 -0.17 -27.29
C PHE A 246 -1.62 -0.13 -28.65
N SER A 247 -1.76 -1.28 -29.26
CA SER A 247 -2.48 -1.41 -30.53
C SER A 247 -3.00 -2.82 -30.74
N TRP A 248 -4.00 -2.96 -31.59
CA TRP A 248 -4.38 -4.27 -32.12
C TRP A 248 -3.29 -4.84 -33.05
N ALA A 249 -3.18 -6.15 -33.10
CA ALA A 249 -2.30 -6.87 -33.99
C ALA A 249 -3.03 -8.06 -34.63
N PRO A 250 -2.58 -8.52 -35.84
CA PRO A 250 -3.12 -9.72 -36.42
C PRO A 250 -2.68 -10.97 -35.65
N ALA A 251 -3.58 -11.94 -35.50
CA ALA A 251 -3.23 -13.29 -35.16
C ALA A 251 -2.50 -13.93 -36.35
N LEU A 252 -1.49 -14.75 -36.05
CA LEU A 252 -0.64 -15.35 -37.09
C LEU A 252 -0.81 -16.87 -37.19
N GLN A 253 -0.71 -17.41 -38.41
CA GLN A 253 -0.56 -18.85 -38.67
C GLN A 253 0.91 -19.30 -38.60
N ASN A 254 1.80 -18.43 -39.02
CA ASN A 254 3.26 -18.62 -38.98
C ASN A 254 3.94 -17.24 -38.95
N ALA A 255 5.26 -17.22 -39.01
CA ALA A 255 6.05 -15.97 -38.91
C ALA A 255 5.68 -14.88 -39.94
N THR A 256 5.06 -15.22 -41.06
CA THR A 256 4.81 -14.31 -42.20
C THR A 256 3.35 -14.21 -42.62
N THR A 257 2.51 -15.12 -42.13
CA THR A 257 1.12 -15.26 -42.61
C THR A 257 0.14 -14.91 -41.53
N ASN A 258 -0.68 -13.90 -41.78
CA ASN A 258 -1.80 -13.54 -40.92
C ASN A 258 -2.93 -14.55 -41.02
N MET A 259 -3.65 -14.79 -39.92
CA MET A 259 -4.95 -15.44 -39.94
C MET A 259 -5.93 -14.68 -40.82
N GLY A 260 -6.76 -15.42 -41.56
CA GLY A 260 -7.90 -14.85 -42.25
C GLY A 260 -9.03 -14.47 -41.29
N TYR A 261 -9.61 -13.30 -41.46
CA TYR A 261 -10.79 -12.87 -40.71
C TYR A 261 -12.06 -13.09 -41.53
N THR A 262 -13.14 -13.51 -40.87
CA THR A 262 -14.46 -13.65 -41.52
C THR A 262 -14.99 -12.28 -41.93
N ALA A 263 -15.86 -12.25 -42.94
CA ALA A 263 -16.42 -11.00 -43.45
C ALA A 263 -16.93 -10.08 -42.33
N THR A 264 -16.62 -8.78 -42.43
CA THR A 264 -16.91 -7.71 -41.47
C THR A 264 -15.99 -7.63 -40.22
N TYR A 265 -15.10 -8.61 -40.01
CA TYR A 265 -14.06 -8.53 -38.98
C TYR A 265 -12.68 -8.27 -39.55
N THR A 266 -11.85 -7.62 -38.80
CA THR A 266 -10.43 -7.42 -39.15
C THR A 266 -9.61 -7.48 -37.83
N TYR A 267 -8.29 -7.54 -37.92
CA TYR A 267 -7.46 -7.48 -36.71
C TYR A 267 -7.61 -6.14 -35.94
N ASN A 268 -7.94 -5.04 -36.62
CA ASN A 268 -8.20 -3.74 -35.98
C ASN A 268 -9.65 -3.60 -35.45
N SER A 269 -10.54 -4.51 -35.83
CA SER A 269 -11.91 -4.59 -35.36
C SER A 269 -12.29 -6.06 -35.13
N PRO A 270 -11.65 -6.68 -34.13
CA PRO A 270 -11.79 -8.13 -33.90
C PRO A 270 -13.08 -8.52 -33.19
N LEU A 271 -13.76 -7.58 -32.55
CA LEU A 271 -14.99 -7.79 -31.78
C LEU A 271 -16.22 -7.31 -32.57
N PRO A 272 -17.43 -7.78 -32.19
CA PRO A 272 -18.65 -7.40 -32.92
C PRO A 272 -18.89 -5.89 -32.94
N GLY A 273 -19.12 -5.36 -34.14
CA GLY A 273 -19.50 -3.98 -34.40
C GLY A 273 -20.94 -3.84 -34.87
N THR A 274 -21.28 -2.66 -35.41
CA THR A 274 -22.61 -2.34 -35.90
C THR A 274 -23.06 -3.21 -37.12
N ALA A 275 -22.10 -3.81 -37.82
CA ALA A 275 -22.40 -4.73 -38.93
C ALA A 275 -23.03 -6.05 -38.46
N GLN A 276 -22.77 -6.50 -37.23
CA GLN A 276 -23.32 -7.71 -36.63
C GLN A 276 -24.60 -7.44 -35.85
N ASN A 277 -24.68 -6.30 -35.21
CA ASN A 277 -25.90 -5.81 -34.52
C ASN A 277 -25.85 -4.29 -34.45
N PRO A 278 -26.90 -3.57 -34.87
CA PRO A 278 -26.94 -2.10 -34.85
C PRO A 278 -26.76 -1.45 -33.48
N LEU A 279 -27.01 -2.21 -32.39
CA LEU A 279 -26.83 -1.75 -30.99
C LEU A 279 -25.39 -1.93 -30.48
N ASN A 280 -24.55 -2.64 -31.23
CA ASN A 280 -23.15 -2.81 -30.83
C ASN A 280 -22.40 -1.47 -30.90
N VAL A 281 -21.54 -1.23 -29.91
CA VAL A 281 -20.52 -0.19 -29.97
C VAL A 281 -19.19 -0.88 -30.30
N PRO A 282 -18.55 -0.58 -31.45
CA PRO A 282 -17.28 -1.19 -31.85
C PRO A 282 -16.19 -1.02 -30.79
N ALA A 283 -15.32 -2.03 -30.68
CA ALA A 283 -14.20 -1.99 -29.73
C ALA A 283 -13.20 -0.88 -30.10
N THR A 284 -12.84 -0.10 -29.12
CA THR A 284 -11.76 0.90 -29.17
C THR A 284 -10.68 0.55 -28.16
N MET A 285 -9.45 0.87 -28.49
CA MET A 285 -8.29 0.71 -27.58
C MET A 285 -7.64 2.08 -27.37
N ASN A 286 -7.42 2.44 -26.11
CA ASN A 286 -6.63 3.63 -25.77
C ASN A 286 -5.14 3.34 -26.04
N PRO A 287 -4.47 4.08 -26.95
CA PRO A 287 -3.10 3.78 -27.32
C PRO A 287 -2.06 4.07 -26.22
N TYR A 288 -2.44 4.79 -25.16
CA TYR A 288 -1.53 5.22 -24.08
C TYR A 288 -1.60 4.34 -22.84
N ASN A 289 -2.79 3.84 -22.49
CA ASN A 289 -2.96 3.02 -21.27
C ASN A 289 -3.49 1.61 -21.56
N GLY A 290 -3.83 1.30 -22.80
CA GLY A 290 -4.28 -0.03 -23.22
C GLY A 290 -5.73 -0.38 -22.85
N GLU A 291 -6.52 0.56 -22.32
CA GLU A 291 -7.93 0.31 -22.00
C GLU A 291 -8.74 0.04 -23.26
N ILE A 292 -9.38 -1.10 -23.30
CA ILE A 292 -10.31 -1.54 -24.36
C ILE A 292 -11.73 -1.27 -23.88
N SER A 293 -12.56 -0.65 -24.74
CA SER A 293 -13.98 -0.45 -24.43
C SER A 293 -14.86 -0.81 -25.62
N TYR A 294 -15.97 -1.50 -25.35
CA TYR A 294 -16.97 -1.88 -26.33
C TYR A 294 -18.31 -2.21 -25.68
N THR A 295 -19.35 -2.35 -26.50
CA THR A 295 -20.64 -2.93 -26.08
C THR A 295 -21.06 -3.94 -27.14
N SER A 296 -21.33 -5.18 -26.77
CA SER A 296 -21.79 -6.20 -27.69
C SER A 296 -23.15 -6.77 -27.28
N TYR A 297 -24.07 -6.84 -28.24
CA TYR A 297 -25.31 -7.58 -28.18
C TYR A 297 -25.20 -8.87 -29.03
N THR A 298 -24.01 -9.20 -29.52
CA THR A 298 -23.72 -10.36 -30.33
C THR A 298 -22.92 -11.35 -29.51
N SER A 299 -23.44 -12.54 -29.30
CA SER A 299 -22.73 -13.63 -28.61
C SER A 299 -21.81 -14.41 -29.56
N GLY A 300 -20.81 -15.08 -29.03
CA GLY A 300 -19.84 -15.91 -29.74
C GLY A 300 -18.46 -15.87 -29.15
N ALA A 301 -17.53 -16.61 -29.71
CA ALA A 301 -16.13 -16.61 -29.35
C ALA A 301 -15.32 -15.79 -30.38
N PHE A 302 -14.49 -14.90 -29.93
CA PHE A 302 -13.74 -13.94 -30.75
C PHE A 302 -12.27 -13.92 -30.33
N VAL A 303 -11.35 -14.08 -31.26
CA VAL A 303 -9.91 -13.96 -31.01
C VAL A 303 -9.49 -12.51 -31.17
N THR A 304 -8.77 -12.01 -30.20
CA THR A 304 -8.15 -10.67 -30.20
C THR A 304 -6.67 -10.81 -29.95
N VAL A 305 -5.87 -9.90 -30.52
CA VAL A 305 -4.44 -9.81 -30.23
C VAL A 305 -4.10 -8.38 -29.83
N THR A 306 -3.69 -8.20 -28.62
CA THR A 306 -3.16 -6.92 -28.11
C THR A 306 -1.64 -6.93 -28.25
N LYS A 307 -1.10 -5.90 -28.88
CA LYS A 307 0.32 -5.64 -28.97
C LYS A 307 0.69 -4.48 -28.05
N VAL A 308 1.71 -4.68 -27.23
CA VAL A 308 2.36 -3.65 -26.43
C VAL A 308 3.76 -3.42 -26.96
N THR A 309 4.07 -2.17 -27.27
CA THR A 309 5.40 -1.75 -27.76
C THR A 309 6.05 -0.86 -26.71
N ALA A 310 7.22 -1.25 -26.22
CA ALA A 310 8.02 -0.44 -25.29
C ALA A 310 9.00 0.46 -26.05
N TYR A 311 9.06 1.69 -25.59
CA TYR A 311 9.97 2.71 -26.14
C TYR A 311 10.82 3.31 -25.03
N ARG A 312 12.13 3.23 -25.20
CA ARG A 312 13.14 3.94 -24.39
C ARG A 312 13.68 5.13 -25.18
N CYS A 313 13.43 6.35 -24.71
CA CYS A 313 13.81 7.59 -25.43
C CYS A 313 13.30 7.63 -26.88
N GLY A 314 12.09 7.16 -27.13
CA GLY A 314 11.50 7.12 -28.46
C GLY A 314 12.02 6.01 -29.37
N ILE A 315 12.99 5.21 -28.92
CA ILE A 315 13.52 4.04 -29.64
C ILE A 315 12.76 2.81 -29.19
N LYS A 316 12.20 2.08 -30.14
CA LYS A 316 11.50 0.82 -29.87
C LYS A 316 12.48 -0.24 -29.40
N ILE A 317 12.22 -0.88 -28.26
CA ILE A 317 13.10 -1.90 -27.65
C ILE A 317 12.45 -3.26 -27.48
N ALA A 318 11.13 -3.31 -27.25
CA ALA A 318 10.40 -4.55 -27.11
C ALA A 318 9.01 -4.47 -27.72
N GLU A 319 8.53 -5.59 -28.23
CA GLU A 319 7.10 -5.81 -28.52
C GLU A 319 6.68 -7.14 -27.91
N ILE A 320 5.61 -7.11 -27.10
CA ILE A 320 4.94 -8.31 -26.62
C ILE A 320 3.54 -8.39 -27.19
N PHE A 321 3.03 -9.60 -27.27
CA PHE A 321 1.71 -9.87 -27.83
C PHE A 321 0.95 -10.78 -26.88
N ARG A 322 -0.30 -10.41 -26.55
CA ARG A 322 -1.24 -11.29 -25.89
C ARG A 322 -2.34 -11.62 -26.88
N GLU A 323 -2.38 -12.88 -27.32
CA GLU A 323 -3.52 -13.45 -28.04
C GLU A 323 -4.48 -14.01 -27.01
N MET A 324 -5.78 -13.73 -27.13
CA MET A 324 -6.80 -14.28 -26.26
C MET A 324 -8.13 -14.46 -27.00
N GLN A 325 -8.86 -15.49 -26.63
CA GLN A 325 -10.21 -15.71 -27.09
C GLN A 325 -11.20 -15.15 -26.06
N ILE A 326 -12.03 -14.20 -26.47
CA ILE A 326 -13.11 -13.63 -25.68
C ILE A 326 -14.41 -14.37 -26.03
N VAL A 327 -15.09 -14.86 -25.02
CA VAL A 327 -16.38 -15.54 -25.14
C VAL A 327 -17.47 -14.62 -24.66
N LEU A 328 -18.29 -14.14 -25.56
CA LEU A 328 -19.46 -13.30 -25.29
C LEU A 328 -20.69 -14.16 -25.16
N LEU A 329 -21.25 -14.23 -23.94
CA LEU A 329 -22.42 -15.03 -23.62
C LEU A 329 -23.69 -14.17 -23.56
N ALA A 330 -24.78 -14.72 -24.10
CA ALA A 330 -26.11 -14.18 -23.84
C ALA A 330 -26.55 -14.66 -22.44
N CYS A 331 -26.29 -13.86 -21.42
CA CYS A 331 -26.63 -14.22 -20.06
C CYS A 331 -28.14 -14.06 -19.81
N PRO A 332 -28.77 -14.97 -19.06
CA PRO A 332 -30.18 -14.84 -18.71
C PRO A 332 -30.39 -13.74 -17.67
N GLY A 333 -31.39 -12.92 -17.85
CA GLY A 333 -31.78 -11.87 -16.90
C GLY A 333 -31.21 -10.49 -17.22
N SER A 334 -31.53 -9.54 -16.36
CA SER A 334 -31.11 -8.12 -16.48
C SER A 334 -29.98 -7.80 -15.52
N ASN A 335 -28.95 -8.64 -15.46
CA ASN A 335 -27.76 -8.29 -14.70
C ASN A 335 -27.08 -7.06 -15.33
N SER A 336 -26.73 -6.09 -14.53
CA SER A 336 -25.87 -4.96 -14.91
C SER A 336 -24.58 -5.01 -14.08
N PRO A 337 -23.42 -4.77 -14.69
CA PRO A 337 -22.17 -4.81 -13.93
C PRO A 337 -22.15 -3.74 -12.84
N PRO A 338 -21.36 -3.97 -11.78
CA PRO A 338 -21.11 -2.96 -10.76
C PRO A 338 -20.67 -1.62 -11.35
N THR A 339 -20.86 -0.56 -10.61
CA THR A 339 -20.42 0.79 -10.97
C THR A 339 -19.25 1.21 -10.10
N VAL A 340 -18.27 1.88 -10.71
CA VAL A 340 -17.14 2.53 -10.01
C VAL A 340 -17.08 3.96 -10.53
N ALA A 341 -17.12 4.94 -9.63
CA ALA A 341 -16.93 6.34 -9.98
C ALA A 341 -15.43 6.65 -10.11
N GLY A 342 -15.07 7.59 -10.97
CA GLY A 342 -13.71 8.13 -11.00
C GLY A 342 -13.37 8.74 -9.64
N PRO A 343 -12.17 8.54 -9.11
CA PRO A 343 -11.80 9.07 -7.80
C PRO A 343 -11.36 10.54 -7.86
N PHE A 344 -10.94 11.06 -9.01
CA PHE A 344 -10.35 12.38 -9.14
C PHE A 344 -11.37 13.40 -9.66
N TYR A 345 -11.63 14.45 -8.89
CA TYR A 345 -12.48 15.53 -9.34
C TYR A 345 -11.71 16.49 -10.26
N ASN A 346 -12.14 16.61 -11.49
CA ASN A 346 -11.56 17.56 -12.44
C ASN A 346 -12.35 18.88 -12.37
N PRO A 347 -11.78 19.97 -11.87
CA PRO A 347 -12.48 21.25 -11.71
C PRO A 347 -12.77 21.95 -13.05
N VAL A 348 -12.10 21.56 -14.14
CA VAL A 348 -12.33 22.15 -15.48
C VAL A 348 -13.52 21.50 -16.16
N SER A 349 -13.64 20.17 -16.11
CA SER A 349 -14.76 19.41 -16.69
C SER A 349 -15.97 19.34 -15.75
N GLY A 350 -15.77 19.51 -14.43
CA GLY A 350 -16.79 19.40 -13.40
C GLY A 350 -17.22 17.96 -13.12
N ILE A 351 -16.48 16.97 -13.60
CA ILE A 351 -16.78 15.53 -13.42
C ILE A 351 -15.65 14.81 -12.69
N TYR A 352 -15.95 13.63 -12.18
CA TYR A 352 -14.97 12.72 -11.61
C TYR A 352 -14.38 11.83 -12.71
N GLU A 353 -13.04 11.75 -12.75
CA GLU A 353 -12.25 11.06 -13.76
C GLU A 353 -11.35 9.99 -13.13
N PHE A 354 -10.79 9.11 -13.97
CA PHE A 354 -9.85 8.06 -13.56
C PHE A 354 -8.39 8.43 -13.83
N THR A 355 -8.14 9.64 -14.31
CA THR A 355 -6.80 10.13 -14.63
C THR A 355 -6.49 11.34 -13.77
N ASP A 356 -5.29 11.36 -13.19
CA ASP A 356 -4.75 12.51 -12.48
C ASP A 356 -3.31 12.79 -12.93
N THR A 357 -2.85 14.02 -12.69
CA THR A 357 -1.51 14.46 -13.00
C THR A 357 -0.89 15.07 -11.75
N VAL A 358 0.19 14.47 -11.27
CA VAL A 358 0.87 14.85 -10.05
C VAL A 358 2.35 15.09 -10.32
N TYR A 359 3.03 15.81 -9.46
CA TYR A 359 4.48 15.90 -9.49
C TYR A 359 5.13 14.80 -8.67
N ALA A 360 6.34 14.41 -9.02
CA ALA A 360 7.16 13.52 -8.20
C ALA A 360 7.35 14.13 -6.80
N GLY A 361 6.89 13.43 -5.77
CA GLY A 361 6.82 13.93 -4.39
C GLY A 361 5.42 14.16 -3.86
N ASP A 362 4.44 14.32 -4.75
CA ASP A 362 3.04 14.43 -4.34
C ASP A 362 2.51 13.08 -3.83
N THR A 363 1.51 13.17 -2.98
CA THR A 363 0.77 12.02 -2.46
C THR A 363 -0.61 11.99 -3.11
N VAL A 364 -1.01 10.83 -3.58
CA VAL A 364 -2.35 10.55 -4.10
C VAL A 364 -3.11 9.77 -3.04
N ASP A 365 -4.19 10.37 -2.53
CA ASP A 365 -5.06 9.81 -1.48
C ASP A 365 -6.50 9.87 -1.95
N VAL A 366 -7.10 8.71 -2.25
CA VAL A 366 -8.47 8.65 -2.77
C VAL A 366 -9.19 7.37 -2.32
N ASP A 367 -10.51 7.48 -2.19
CA ASP A 367 -11.36 6.32 -1.94
C ASP A 367 -11.89 5.75 -3.26
N ILE A 368 -11.85 4.43 -3.38
CA ILE A 368 -12.35 3.68 -4.52
C ILE A 368 -13.52 2.82 -4.02
N THR A 369 -14.70 3.08 -4.57
CA THR A 369 -15.91 2.37 -4.17
C THR A 369 -16.58 1.72 -5.37
N GLY A 370 -16.78 0.42 -5.28
CA GLY A 370 -17.60 -0.37 -6.20
C GLY A 370 -19.00 -0.57 -5.62
N ILE A 371 -20.04 -0.33 -6.42
CA ILE A 371 -21.43 -0.39 -5.97
C ILE A 371 -22.24 -1.21 -6.97
N ASP A 372 -23.07 -2.12 -6.46
CA ASP A 372 -24.04 -2.86 -7.22
C ASP A 372 -25.37 -2.99 -6.46
N TYR A 373 -26.45 -2.58 -7.07
CA TYR A 373 -27.80 -2.74 -6.54
C TYR A 373 -28.54 -3.91 -7.18
N GLY A 374 -27.83 -4.73 -7.94
CA GLY A 374 -28.37 -5.93 -8.58
C GLY A 374 -28.85 -6.97 -7.57
N VAL A 375 -29.74 -7.84 -8.04
CA VAL A 375 -30.23 -8.96 -7.25
C VAL A 375 -30.04 -10.26 -8.01
N LEU A 376 -29.69 -11.30 -7.28
CA LEU A 376 -29.58 -12.65 -7.81
C LEU A 376 -30.95 -13.21 -8.16
N PRO A 377 -31.04 -14.25 -9.01
CA PRO A 377 -32.32 -14.90 -9.35
C PRO A 377 -33.12 -15.43 -8.15
N ASN A 378 -32.50 -15.63 -6.99
CA ASN A 378 -33.13 -16.01 -5.75
C ASN A 378 -33.69 -14.83 -4.94
N GLY A 379 -33.55 -13.58 -5.43
CA GLY A 379 -33.98 -12.35 -4.77
C GLY A 379 -33.03 -11.76 -3.75
N ASN A 380 -31.88 -12.39 -3.49
CA ASN A 380 -30.85 -11.83 -2.61
C ASN A 380 -30.06 -10.70 -3.30
N PRO A 381 -29.58 -9.70 -2.56
CA PRO A 381 -28.61 -8.74 -3.09
C PRO A 381 -27.36 -9.46 -3.59
N GLN A 382 -26.76 -8.93 -4.64
CA GLN A 382 -25.48 -9.42 -5.15
C GLN A 382 -24.35 -9.09 -4.19
N THR A 383 -23.34 -9.96 -4.18
CA THR A 383 -22.05 -9.71 -3.52
C THR A 383 -21.14 -9.03 -4.50
N VAL A 384 -20.64 -7.86 -4.13
CA VAL A 384 -19.65 -7.11 -4.90
C VAL A 384 -18.27 -7.47 -4.39
N SER A 385 -17.38 -7.84 -5.31
CA SER A 385 -15.98 -8.15 -5.02
C SER A 385 -15.07 -7.13 -5.70
N LEU A 386 -13.97 -6.76 -5.02
CA LEU A 386 -12.96 -5.85 -5.54
C LEU A 386 -11.60 -6.54 -5.54
N GLU A 387 -10.97 -6.55 -6.71
CA GLU A 387 -9.59 -6.94 -6.95
C GLU A 387 -8.80 -5.76 -7.49
N ALA A 388 -7.49 -5.78 -7.29
CA ALA A 388 -6.60 -4.77 -7.87
C ALA A 388 -5.36 -5.42 -8.46
N SER A 389 -4.83 -4.82 -9.50
CA SER A 389 -3.56 -5.20 -10.11
C SER A 389 -2.75 -3.97 -10.54
N GLY A 390 -1.44 -4.09 -10.51
CA GLY A 390 -0.50 -3.02 -10.88
C GLY A 390 0.88 -3.31 -10.30
N GLN A 391 1.92 -3.06 -11.07
CA GLN A 391 3.29 -3.31 -10.62
C GLN A 391 3.75 -2.40 -9.48
N ASP A 392 3.12 -1.23 -9.35
CA ASP A 392 3.49 -0.22 -8.36
C ASP A 392 2.79 -0.43 -7.01
N PHE A 393 1.96 -1.46 -6.88
CA PHE A 393 1.43 -1.87 -5.58
C PHE A 393 2.49 -2.57 -4.73
N GLY A 394 2.46 -2.28 -3.44
CA GLY A 394 3.35 -2.90 -2.46
C GLY A 394 2.96 -4.33 -2.09
N ALA A 395 3.86 -5.01 -1.38
CA ALA A 395 3.66 -6.38 -0.94
C ALA A 395 2.36 -6.50 -0.13
N GLY A 396 1.48 -7.42 -0.57
CA GLY A 396 0.15 -7.60 0.01
C GLY A 396 -0.73 -6.36 -0.05
N PHE A 397 -0.42 -5.40 -0.91
CA PHE A 397 -1.09 -4.10 -1.06
C PHE A 397 -1.00 -3.17 0.16
N VAL A 398 -0.18 -3.48 1.15
CA VAL A 398 -0.09 -2.72 2.42
C VAL A 398 1.32 -2.20 2.73
N SER A 399 2.32 -2.59 1.97
CA SER A 399 3.71 -2.21 2.20
C SER A 399 4.16 -1.11 1.24
N GLU A 400 4.44 0.09 1.74
CA GLU A 400 5.07 1.12 0.94
C GLU A 400 6.54 0.83 0.62
N ALA A 401 7.21 -0.01 1.42
CA ALA A 401 8.65 -0.22 1.34
C ALA A 401 9.07 -1.37 0.43
N SER A 402 8.16 -2.25 0.03
CA SER A 402 8.49 -3.47 -0.71
C SER A 402 7.30 -3.99 -1.52
N GLY A 403 7.60 -4.76 -2.57
CA GLY A 403 6.59 -5.41 -3.41
C GLY A 403 6.47 -4.80 -4.80
N CYS A 404 6.78 -3.54 -4.96
CA CYS A 404 6.87 -2.87 -6.25
C CYS A 404 8.34 -2.72 -6.70
N PRO A 405 8.60 -2.46 -7.99
CA PRO A 405 9.95 -2.24 -8.51
C PRO A 405 10.63 -1.01 -7.92
N ARG A 406 9.86 0.01 -7.53
CA ARG A 406 10.37 1.32 -7.09
C ARG A 406 9.58 1.87 -5.92
N PRO A 407 10.01 1.61 -4.68
CA PRO A 407 9.39 2.20 -3.49
C PRO A 407 9.54 3.75 -3.47
N PRO A 408 8.58 4.46 -2.83
CA PRO A 408 7.44 3.97 -2.08
C PRO A 408 6.33 3.43 -2.98
N CYS A 409 5.83 2.26 -2.61
CA CYS A 409 4.80 1.57 -3.35
C CYS A 409 3.39 2.11 -3.01
N ALA A 410 2.46 1.95 -3.94
CA ALA A 410 1.05 2.23 -3.68
C ALA A 410 0.43 1.18 -2.74
N THR A 411 -0.50 1.60 -1.91
CA THR A 411 -1.19 0.74 -0.95
C THR A 411 -2.71 0.87 -1.06
N LEU A 412 -3.39 -0.17 -0.59
CA LEU A 412 -4.84 -0.21 -0.47
C LEU A 412 -5.23 -0.62 0.96
N THR A 413 -6.12 0.12 1.57
CA THR A 413 -6.58 -0.14 2.94
C THR A 413 -8.11 -0.08 3.01
N PRO A 414 -8.77 -1.20 3.27
CA PRO A 414 -8.24 -2.56 3.42
C PRO A 414 -7.67 -3.11 2.09
N PRO A 415 -6.75 -4.11 2.14
CA PRO A 415 -6.16 -4.69 0.93
C PRO A 415 -7.21 -5.40 0.07
N PRO A 416 -7.03 -5.49 -1.28
CA PRO A 416 -7.98 -6.10 -2.20
C PRO A 416 -8.16 -7.60 -1.93
N THR A 417 -9.15 -8.20 -2.60
CA THR A 417 -9.91 -9.42 -2.30
C THR A 417 -11.01 -9.16 -1.28
N LEU A 418 -11.57 -7.96 -1.35
CA LEU A 418 -12.71 -7.56 -0.54
C LEU A 418 -14.00 -8.03 -1.20
N SER A 419 -14.94 -8.51 -0.40
CA SER A 419 -16.27 -8.84 -0.86
C SER A 419 -17.31 -8.39 0.16
N ALA A 420 -18.34 -7.70 -0.30
CA ALA A 420 -19.43 -7.22 0.55
C ALA A 420 -20.75 -7.18 -0.23
N MET A 421 -21.88 -7.21 0.45
CA MET A 421 -23.18 -7.01 -0.20
C MET A 421 -23.34 -5.55 -0.60
N LEU A 422 -23.79 -5.29 -1.82
CA LEU A 422 -24.14 -3.99 -2.40
C LEU A 422 -22.99 -3.04 -2.67
N ALA A 423 -21.98 -2.97 -1.83
CA ALA A 423 -20.87 -2.07 -2.02
C ALA A 423 -19.59 -2.54 -1.33
N VAL A 424 -18.46 -2.26 -1.95
CA VAL A 424 -17.12 -2.53 -1.42
C VAL A 424 -16.26 -1.29 -1.62
N SER A 425 -15.44 -0.93 -0.63
CA SER A 425 -14.59 0.26 -0.69
C SER A 425 -13.20 -0.03 -0.16
N THR A 426 -12.21 0.63 -0.75
CA THR A 426 -10.83 0.65 -0.30
C THR A 426 -10.25 2.04 -0.48
N HIS A 427 -9.33 2.41 0.38
CA HIS A 427 -8.58 3.66 0.30
C HIS A 427 -7.26 3.42 -0.44
N PHE A 428 -7.03 4.15 -1.51
CA PHE A 428 -5.80 4.14 -2.29
C PHE A 428 -4.88 5.24 -1.78
N HIS A 429 -3.66 4.87 -1.42
CA HIS A 429 -2.60 5.79 -1.02
C HIS A 429 -1.34 5.51 -1.81
N TRP A 430 -0.75 6.54 -2.42
CA TRP A 430 0.52 6.44 -3.11
C TRP A 430 1.31 7.74 -3.03
N ARG A 431 2.51 7.68 -2.46
CA ARG A 431 3.45 8.77 -2.46
C ARG A 431 4.40 8.62 -3.65
N THR A 432 4.34 9.54 -4.59
CA THR A 432 5.21 9.52 -5.76
C THR A 432 6.63 10.02 -5.42
N THR A 433 7.61 9.63 -6.21
CA THR A 433 9.01 10.09 -6.09
C THR A 433 9.65 10.20 -7.47
N CYS A 434 10.87 10.72 -7.52
CA CYS A 434 11.64 10.78 -8.76
C CYS A 434 11.95 9.39 -9.36
N ASP A 435 11.94 8.34 -8.54
CA ASP A 435 12.16 6.97 -9.02
C ASP A 435 10.99 6.45 -9.86
N HIS A 436 9.83 7.09 -9.79
CA HIS A 436 8.67 6.81 -10.63
C HIS A 436 8.70 7.52 -12.00
N LEU A 437 9.72 8.34 -12.25
CA LEU A 437 9.94 8.97 -13.56
C LEU A 437 10.79 8.08 -14.46
N THR A 438 10.72 8.31 -15.76
CA THR A 438 11.67 7.72 -16.71
C THR A 438 13.09 8.16 -16.37
N HIS A 439 14.00 7.20 -16.16
CA HIS A 439 15.36 7.52 -15.72
C HIS A 439 16.16 8.24 -16.81
N PRO A 440 16.83 9.35 -16.48
CA PRO A 440 17.79 9.94 -17.40
C PRO A 440 19.02 9.01 -17.57
N ALA A 441 19.60 9.05 -18.74
CA ALA A 441 20.75 8.21 -19.13
C ALA A 441 21.98 8.31 -18.19
N SER A 442 22.10 9.39 -17.41
CA SER A 442 23.18 9.57 -16.44
C SER A 442 23.17 8.55 -15.29
N ILE A 443 22.03 7.91 -15.00
CA ILE A 443 21.89 6.90 -13.94
C ILE A 443 22.08 5.48 -14.51
N THR A 444 21.71 5.25 -15.76
CA THR A 444 21.85 3.95 -16.42
C THR A 444 23.23 3.75 -17.07
N GLY A 445 24.09 4.77 -17.09
CA GLY A 445 25.37 4.74 -17.78
C GLY A 445 25.27 4.77 -19.30
N ILE A 446 24.09 4.99 -19.87
CA ILE A 446 23.81 4.99 -21.31
C ILE A 446 23.73 6.45 -21.80
N PRO A 447 24.45 6.82 -22.87
CA PRO A 447 24.39 8.18 -23.41
C PRO A 447 23.03 8.49 -24.04
N GLY A 448 22.39 9.56 -23.62
CA GLY A 448 21.17 10.10 -24.22
C GLY A 448 20.12 10.44 -23.19
N VAL A 449 19.88 11.71 -22.92
CA VAL A 449 18.81 12.18 -22.03
C VAL A 449 17.50 12.10 -22.81
N CYS A 450 16.52 11.33 -22.32
CA CYS A 450 15.15 11.39 -22.83
C CYS A 450 14.59 12.78 -22.55
N GLY A 451 14.12 13.50 -23.56
CA GLY A 451 13.70 14.91 -23.46
C GLY A 451 12.49 15.19 -22.57
N THR A 452 11.77 14.17 -22.13
CA THR A 452 10.62 14.28 -21.21
C THR A 452 10.73 13.22 -20.14
N MET A 453 10.78 13.68 -18.87
CA MET A 453 10.92 12.80 -17.71
C MET A 453 9.58 12.42 -17.07
N PHE A 454 8.46 12.57 -17.76
CA PHE A 454 7.17 12.14 -17.21
C PHE A 454 6.95 10.64 -17.46
N ASN A 455 6.15 10.01 -16.61
CA ASN A 455 5.71 8.63 -16.81
C ASN A 455 4.24 8.47 -16.41
N VAL A 456 3.60 7.44 -16.97
CA VAL A 456 2.19 7.11 -16.68
C VAL A 456 2.15 5.77 -15.96
N HIS A 457 1.62 5.77 -14.75
CA HIS A 457 1.43 4.60 -13.92
C HIS A 457 -0.04 4.19 -13.93
N ASN A 458 -0.29 2.94 -14.27
CA ASN A 458 -1.65 2.41 -14.36
C ASN A 458 -1.91 1.44 -13.23
N PHE A 459 -3.02 1.67 -12.51
CA PHE A 459 -3.56 0.80 -11.48
C PHE A 459 -4.92 0.32 -11.95
N VAL A 460 -5.09 -0.97 -12.09
CA VAL A 460 -6.35 -1.56 -12.52
C VAL A 460 -7.14 -2.00 -11.30
N ILE A 461 -8.35 -1.51 -11.19
CA ILE A 461 -9.34 -1.93 -10.20
C ILE A 461 -10.43 -2.69 -10.92
N LYS A 462 -10.60 -3.94 -10.56
CA LYS A 462 -11.63 -4.83 -11.08
C LYS A 462 -12.70 -5.02 -10.01
N VAL A 463 -13.92 -4.62 -10.33
CA VAL A 463 -15.08 -4.82 -9.46
C VAL A 463 -16.05 -5.73 -10.20
N TYR A 464 -16.51 -6.75 -9.54
CA TYR A 464 -17.42 -7.71 -10.14
C TYR A 464 -18.44 -8.20 -9.13
N ASP A 465 -19.60 -8.60 -9.67
CA ASP A 465 -20.66 -9.23 -8.91
C ASP A 465 -20.49 -10.76 -8.89
N ASP A 466 -21.37 -11.45 -8.19
CA ASP A 466 -21.39 -12.90 -8.09
C ASP A 466 -22.45 -13.56 -8.99
N PHE A 467 -22.94 -12.90 -10.04
CA PHE A 467 -23.94 -13.40 -10.94
C PHE A 467 -23.44 -14.61 -11.78
N CYS A 468 -24.31 -15.56 -12.09
CA CYS A 468 -24.00 -16.73 -12.90
C CYS A 468 -24.77 -16.71 -14.25
N PRO A 469 -24.18 -17.25 -15.34
CA PRO A 469 -22.97 -18.08 -15.44
C PRO A 469 -21.67 -17.27 -15.52
N ALA A 470 -21.73 -15.96 -15.70
CA ALA A 470 -20.60 -15.06 -15.69
C ALA A 470 -20.96 -13.80 -14.91
N PRO A 471 -20.06 -13.31 -14.04
CA PRO A 471 -20.27 -12.08 -13.29
C PRO A 471 -20.37 -10.86 -14.20
N GLY A 472 -21.09 -9.84 -13.78
CA GLY A 472 -20.97 -8.51 -14.31
C GLY A 472 -19.64 -7.93 -13.86
N ILE A 473 -18.78 -7.53 -14.79
CA ILE A 473 -17.43 -7.04 -14.49
C ILE A 473 -17.34 -5.57 -14.88
N LYS A 474 -16.80 -4.77 -13.97
CA LYS A 474 -16.38 -3.39 -14.22
C LYS A 474 -14.90 -3.27 -13.94
N ILE A 475 -14.14 -2.92 -14.97
CA ILE A 475 -12.72 -2.56 -14.83
C ILE A 475 -12.61 -1.04 -14.92
N ALA A 476 -11.86 -0.47 -13.98
CA ALA A 476 -11.50 0.93 -13.94
C ALA A 476 -9.97 1.02 -13.94
N THR A 477 -9.41 1.73 -14.90
CA THR A 477 -7.97 2.01 -14.95
C THR A 477 -7.73 3.39 -14.35
N ILE A 478 -7.11 3.43 -13.19
CA ILE A 478 -6.60 4.66 -12.58
C ILE A 478 -5.23 4.93 -13.21
N SER A 479 -5.13 6.02 -13.98
CA SER A 479 -3.90 6.43 -14.66
C SER A 479 -3.34 7.68 -13.98
N ILE A 480 -2.19 7.58 -13.38
CA ILE A 480 -1.51 8.69 -12.71
C ILE A 480 -0.29 9.09 -13.53
N VAL A 481 -0.31 10.31 -14.04
CA VAL A 481 0.80 10.91 -14.78
C VAL A 481 1.73 11.59 -13.77
N VAL A 482 2.94 11.07 -13.60
CA VAL A 482 3.94 11.66 -12.71
C VAL A 482 4.84 12.60 -13.52
N LEU A 483 4.89 13.85 -13.12
CA LEU A 483 5.71 14.90 -13.72
C LEU A 483 6.99 15.15 -12.91
N PRO A 484 8.08 15.59 -13.54
CA PRO A 484 9.29 16.00 -12.82
C PRO A 484 9.01 17.26 -11.99
N VAL A 485 9.59 17.31 -10.81
CA VAL A 485 9.41 18.43 -9.88
C VAL A 485 10.12 19.71 -10.37
N PRO A 486 9.54 20.88 -10.11
CA PRO A 486 10.17 22.15 -10.40
C PRO A 486 11.41 22.40 -9.51
N VAL A 487 12.24 23.34 -9.94
CA VAL A 487 13.44 23.75 -9.18
C VAL A 487 13.03 24.46 -7.90
N LEU A 488 13.58 24.02 -6.77
CA LEU A 488 13.37 24.71 -5.50
C LEU A 488 14.15 26.04 -5.47
N PRO A 489 13.58 27.08 -4.84
CA PRO A 489 14.31 28.33 -4.59
C PRO A 489 15.46 28.10 -3.60
N PRO A 490 16.41 29.06 -3.48
CA PRO A 490 17.43 29.00 -2.46
C PRO A 490 16.82 29.07 -1.06
N PRO A 491 17.49 28.53 -0.03
CA PRO A 491 17.04 28.71 1.33
C PRO A 491 17.13 30.17 1.72
N GLU A 492 16.22 30.64 2.55
CA GLU A 492 16.27 31.99 3.09
C GLU A 492 17.23 32.03 4.27
N VAL A 493 18.47 32.50 4.05
CA VAL A 493 19.45 32.64 5.14
C VAL A 493 19.04 33.84 6.00
N LYS A 494 18.67 33.57 7.23
CA LYS A 494 18.06 34.56 8.13
C LYS A 494 19.04 35.11 9.16
N CYS A 495 19.80 34.22 9.80
CA CYS A 495 20.61 34.58 10.95
C CYS A 495 22.01 33.99 10.89
N THR A 496 22.96 34.70 11.54
CA THR A 496 24.30 34.19 11.84
C THR A 496 24.59 34.37 13.31
N SER A 497 25.19 33.38 13.95
CA SER A 497 25.62 33.47 15.34
C SER A 497 27.10 33.12 15.44
N VAL A 498 27.84 33.88 16.20
CA VAL A 498 29.27 33.67 16.49
C VAL A 498 29.40 33.21 17.95
N ASP A 499 30.08 32.10 18.18
CA ASP A 499 30.35 31.61 19.54
C ASP A 499 31.66 32.12 20.15
N LEU A 500 31.96 31.71 21.39
CA LEU A 500 33.18 32.06 22.11
C LEU A 500 34.49 31.70 21.38
N ASN A 501 34.47 30.67 20.56
CA ASN A 501 35.64 30.19 19.82
C ASN A 501 35.80 30.92 18.47
N GLY A 502 34.81 31.74 18.11
CA GLY A 502 34.70 32.35 16.80
C GLY A 502 34.09 31.42 15.75
N ASP A 503 33.45 30.31 16.16
CA ASP A 503 32.74 29.44 15.30
C ASP A 503 31.43 30.12 14.88
N ILE A 504 31.06 29.97 13.60
CA ILE A 504 29.94 30.69 13.00
C ILE A 504 28.80 29.68 12.74
N THR A 505 27.66 29.94 13.34
CA THR A 505 26.43 29.15 13.06
C THR A 505 25.54 29.95 12.11
N LEU A 506 25.20 29.35 10.98
CA LEU A 506 24.19 29.85 10.06
C LEU A 506 22.83 29.22 10.39
N ASN A 507 21.77 30.04 10.27
CA ASN A 507 20.39 29.60 10.34
C ASN A 507 19.65 30.06 9.09
N TRP A 508 18.86 29.15 8.56
CA TRP A 508 18.08 29.39 7.35
C TRP A 508 16.72 28.74 7.42
N ILE A 509 15.78 29.23 6.64
CA ILE A 509 14.51 28.59 6.36
C ILE A 509 14.68 27.82 5.05
N PRO A 510 14.49 26.51 5.06
CA PRO A 510 14.51 25.75 3.82
C PRO A 510 13.30 26.10 2.97
N PRO A 511 13.39 25.98 1.65
CA PRO A 511 12.21 26.03 0.79
C PRO A 511 11.25 24.91 1.14
N ILE A 512 9.95 25.16 0.96
CA ILE A 512 8.95 24.12 1.12
C ILE A 512 9.10 23.14 -0.05
N ASP A 513 9.47 21.92 0.26
CA ASP A 513 9.59 20.83 -0.71
C ASP A 513 8.43 19.85 -0.55
N THR A 514 7.31 20.18 -1.14
CA THR A 514 6.13 19.30 -1.17
C THR A 514 6.31 18.09 -2.07
N MET A 515 7.37 18.09 -2.90
CA MET A 515 7.55 17.12 -3.98
C MET A 515 8.80 16.24 -3.80
N ASN A 516 9.45 16.33 -2.65
CA ASN A 516 10.69 15.59 -2.35
C ASN A 516 11.78 15.73 -3.42
N SER A 517 11.98 16.97 -3.89
CA SER A 517 12.91 17.33 -4.98
C SER A 517 14.29 17.76 -4.50
N PHE A 518 14.42 17.94 -3.19
CA PHE A 518 15.66 18.43 -2.58
C PHE A 518 16.81 17.44 -2.73
N ASN A 519 17.97 17.95 -3.10
CA ASN A 519 19.18 17.14 -3.22
C ASN A 519 20.34 17.67 -2.34
N GLY A 520 20.35 18.98 -2.03
CA GLY A 520 21.34 19.55 -1.11
C GLY A 520 21.39 21.07 -1.13
N PHE A 521 21.89 21.63 -0.03
CA PHE A 521 22.29 23.01 0.04
C PHE A 521 23.80 23.12 -0.13
N TYR A 522 24.26 24.06 -0.94
CA TYR A 522 25.66 24.44 -1.07
C TYR A 522 25.89 25.77 -0.38
N VAL A 523 26.85 25.79 0.56
CA VAL A 523 27.19 26.97 1.36
C VAL A 523 28.47 27.62 0.82
N TYR A 524 28.41 28.90 0.60
CA TYR A 524 29.53 29.72 0.11
C TYR A 524 29.91 30.76 1.14
N HIS A 525 31.21 31.00 1.30
CA HIS A 525 31.80 31.91 2.27
C HIS A 525 32.81 32.88 1.62
N SER A 526 32.92 34.11 2.17
CA SER A 526 33.96 35.08 1.90
C SER A 526 34.22 35.97 3.12
N SER A 527 35.42 36.46 3.30
CA SER A 527 35.76 37.52 4.26
C SER A 527 35.54 38.95 3.70
N SER A 528 34.98 39.05 2.50
CA SER A 528 34.68 40.33 1.83
C SER A 528 33.27 40.34 1.26
N PRO A 529 32.52 41.46 1.33
CA PRO A 529 31.15 41.52 0.78
C PRO A 529 31.08 41.30 -0.73
N THR A 530 32.17 41.60 -1.45
CA THR A 530 32.26 41.46 -2.91
C THR A 530 32.94 40.17 -3.39
N GLY A 531 33.31 39.27 -2.44
CA GLY A 531 33.98 38.01 -2.72
C GLY A 531 35.50 38.15 -2.92
N PRO A 532 36.18 37.11 -3.43
CA PRO A 532 35.57 35.88 -4.01
C PRO A 532 34.92 34.97 -2.97
N PHE A 533 33.75 34.40 -3.31
CA PHE A 533 33.08 33.41 -2.50
C PHE A 533 33.52 32.00 -2.89
N VAL A 534 33.83 31.19 -1.88
CA VAL A 534 34.27 29.79 -2.05
C VAL A 534 33.24 28.87 -1.44
N LYS A 535 32.89 27.75 -2.12
CA LYS A 535 32.05 26.72 -1.55
C LYS A 535 32.80 26.04 -0.42
N ILE A 536 32.20 26.09 0.78
CA ILE A 536 32.78 25.48 1.99
C ILE A 536 32.06 24.20 2.44
N ASP A 537 30.78 24.01 2.05
CA ASP A 537 30.02 22.85 2.53
C ASP A 537 28.92 22.44 1.54
N SER A 538 28.42 21.21 1.75
CA SER A 538 27.28 20.63 1.08
C SER A 538 26.41 19.89 2.11
N ILE A 539 25.15 20.29 2.27
CA ILE A 539 24.20 19.78 3.26
C ILE A 539 23.12 19.02 2.53
N PHE A 540 22.91 17.74 2.87
CA PHE A 540 22.01 16.83 2.16
C PHE A 540 20.70 16.53 2.91
N ASP A 541 20.47 17.17 4.05
CA ASP A 541 19.23 17.09 4.80
C ASP A 541 18.46 18.41 4.68
N ILE A 542 17.27 18.37 4.06
CA ILE A 542 16.42 19.57 3.90
C ILE A 542 15.95 20.10 5.26
N ASN A 543 15.77 19.22 6.25
CA ASN A 543 15.30 19.61 7.58
C ASN A 543 16.41 20.22 8.42
N GLN A 544 17.65 20.14 7.95
CA GLN A 544 18.74 20.85 8.59
C GLN A 544 18.59 22.35 8.31
N THR A 545 18.29 23.09 9.34
CA THR A 545 18.07 24.56 9.31
C THR A 545 19.20 25.35 9.93
N THR A 546 20.24 24.66 10.39
CA THR A 546 21.39 25.28 11.07
C THR A 546 22.67 24.49 10.82
N LYS A 547 23.80 25.18 10.76
CA LYS A 547 25.12 24.56 10.64
C LYS A 547 26.18 25.48 11.21
N THR A 548 27.13 24.90 11.94
CA THR A 548 28.27 25.60 12.54
C THR A 548 29.54 25.33 11.76
N TYR A 549 30.34 26.40 11.53
CA TYR A 549 31.60 26.39 10.81
C TYR A 549 32.70 26.93 11.69
N SER A 550 33.75 26.15 11.89
CA SER A 550 34.90 26.48 12.70
C SER A 550 36.04 27.05 11.86
N GLY A 551 36.85 27.91 12.45
CA GLY A 551 38.09 28.41 11.84
C GLY A 551 37.92 29.46 10.76
N LEU A 552 36.73 30.07 10.60
CA LEU A 552 36.45 31.12 9.63
C LEU A 552 36.69 32.52 10.18
N GLY A 553 37.10 32.67 11.45
CA GLY A 553 37.49 33.95 12.05
C GLY A 553 36.30 34.85 12.42
N GLY A 554 35.17 34.27 12.89
CA GLY A 554 33.99 35.04 13.29
C GLY A 554 34.23 36.04 14.43
N ASN A 555 35.25 35.81 15.28
CA ASN A 555 35.68 36.70 16.36
C ASN A 555 36.84 37.66 15.98
N THR A 556 37.36 37.60 14.75
CA THR A 556 38.46 38.44 14.27
C THR A 556 38.01 39.43 13.20
N GLY A 557 36.78 39.31 12.67
CA GLY A 557 36.25 40.20 11.67
C GLY A 557 34.92 39.70 11.09
N GLN A 558 34.31 40.54 10.28
CA GLN A 558 33.03 40.27 9.61
C GLN A 558 33.21 39.21 8.52
N GLN A 559 32.31 38.20 8.50
CA GLN A 559 32.31 37.10 7.53
C GLN A 559 30.98 37.07 6.77
N TYR A 560 30.99 36.69 5.49
CA TYR A 560 29.82 36.75 4.58
C TYR A 560 29.50 35.39 4.03
N PHE A 561 28.18 35.08 3.93
CA PHE A 561 27.70 33.81 3.43
C PHE A 561 26.50 33.98 2.51
N TYR A 562 26.36 33.07 1.53
CA TYR A 562 25.12 32.80 0.81
C TYR A 562 24.98 31.31 0.58
N MET A 563 23.76 30.87 0.26
CA MET A 563 23.47 29.50 -0.02
C MET A 563 22.76 29.30 -1.38
N ILE A 564 22.93 28.14 -1.96
CA ILE A 564 22.28 27.71 -3.20
C ILE A 564 21.57 26.37 -2.90
N THR A 565 20.32 26.18 -3.36
CA THR A 565 19.63 24.88 -3.33
C THR A 565 19.97 24.10 -4.59
N ARG A 566 20.40 22.88 -4.40
CA ARG A 566 20.44 21.87 -5.44
C ARG A 566 19.17 21.02 -5.32
N SER A 567 18.38 20.92 -6.42
CA SER A 567 17.05 20.30 -6.36
C SER A 567 16.67 19.66 -7.69
N GLY A 568 15.45 19.21 -7.74
CA GLY A 568 14.92 18.45 -8.85
C GLY A 568 15.27 16.99 -8.74
N CYS A 569 14.67 16.18 -9.58
CA CYS A 569 14.97 14.77 -9.61
C CYS A 569 16.47 14.57 -9.85
N TYR A 570 17.11 13.79 -8.98
CA TYR A 570 18.56 13.49 -9.00
C TYR A 570 19.48 14.70 -8.80
N GLY A 571 18.93 15.82 -8.32
CA GLY A 571 19.71 17.01 -8.03
C GLY A 571 20.35 17.67 -9.26
N LEU A 572 19.69 17.66 -10.39
CA LEU A 572 20.24 18.21 -11.65
C LEU A 572 20.23 19.72 -11.72
N TYR A 573 19.46 20.41 -10.90
CA TYR A 573 19.25 21.86 -10.98
C TYR A 573 19.79 22.61 -9.76
N MET A 574 20.26 23.81 -9.97
CA MET A 574 20.72 24.75 -8.93
C MET A 574 19.85 26.00 -8.95
N SER A 575 19.47 26.50 -7.78
CA SER A 575 18.80 27.79 -7.64
C SER A 575 19.77 28.95 -7.91
N HIS A 576 19.23 30.17 -7.99
CA HIS A 576 20.06 31.37 -7.81
C HIS A 576 20.61 31.42 -6.37
N PRO A 577 21.65 32.21 -6.08
CA PRO A 577 22.11 32.45 -4.71
C PRO A 577 21.04 33.08 -3.83
N SER A 578 21.03 32.73 -2.54
CA SER A 578 20.25 33.43 -1.52
C SER A 578 20.76 34.85 -1.31
N ASP A 579 20.03 35.66 -0.53
CA ASP A 579 20.56 36.89 0.01
C ASP A 579 21.82 36.62 0.83
N THR A 580 22.76 37.58 0.77
CA THR A 580 24.01 37.48 1.51
C THR A 580 23.81 37.93 2.95
N VAL A 581 24.20 37.09 3.89
CA VAL A 581 24.19 37.36 5.32
C VAL A 581 25.62 37.58 5.81
N SER A 582 25.84 38.46 6.79
CA SER A 582 27.13 38.62 7.43
C SER A 582 27.09 38.36 8.94
N THR A 583 28.21 37.93 9.53
CA THR A 583 28.34 37.89 10.99
C THR A 583 28.28 39.29 11.57
N ILE A 584 27.71 39.46 12.75
CA ILE A 584 27.80 40.68 13.53
C ILE A 584 29.13 40.64 14.29
N TYR A 585 30.05 41.55 13.97
CA TYR A 585 31.33 41.74 14.66
C TYR A 585 31.19 42.84 15.68
N LEU A 586 31.28 42.48 16.99
CA LEU A 586 31.21 43.41 18.10
C LEU A 586 32.59 43.86 18.52
N ASN A 587 32.72 45.17 18.82
CA ASN A 587 33.89 45.76 19.44
C ASN A 587 33.50 46.57 20.69
N VAL A 588 34.10 46.27 21.82
CA VAL A 588 33.83 46.89 23.14
C VAL A 588 35.06 47.67 23.61
N ALA A 589 34.83 48.88 24.10
CA ALA A 589 35.87 49.70 24.66
C ALA A 589 35.40 50.40 25.93
N ALA A 590 36.21 50.37 26.99
CA ALA A 590 35.92 51.12 28.23
C ALA A 590 36.13 52.63 28.06
N ILE A 591 35.14 53.44 28.42
CA ILE A 591 35.27 54.88 28.44
C ILE A 591 35.71 55.38 29.83
N GLY A 592 36.83 56.05 29.92
CA GLY A 592 37.33 56.73 31.11
C GLY A 592 37.80 55.79 32.22
N GLY A 593 38.15 54.51 31.93
CA GLY A 593 38.67 53.60 32.93
C GLY A 593 37.65 53.25 34.02
N GLY A 594 36.36 53.44 33.76
CA GLY A 594 35.29 53.31 34.72
C GLY A 594 34.14 52.39 34.26
N PRO A 595 32.98 52.54 34.82
CA PRO A 595 31.89 51.60 34.69
C PRO A 595 31.08 51.66 33.36
N ILE A 596 31.60 52.35 32.33
CA ILE A 596 30.89 52.53 31.05
C ILE A 596 31.61 51.75 29.94
N ALA A 597 30.91 50.80 29.33
CA ALA A 597 31.35 50.13 28.12
C ALA A 597 30.69 50.75 26.87
N GLN A 598 31.50 51.13 25.86
CA GLN A 598 31.00 51.50 24.56
C GLN A 598 31.06 50.31 23.60
N LEU A 599 29.92 49.90 23.08
CA LEU A 599 29.73 48.83 22.16
C LEU A 599 29.52 49.40 20.73
N ASN A 600 30.19 48.83 19.69
CA ASN A 600 29.98 49.15 18.29
C ASN A 600 29.96 47.87 17.44
N TRP A 601 29.05 47.76 16.43
CA TRP A 601 28.90 46.58 15.58
C TRP A 601 28.42 46.92 14.16
N ASN A 602 28.41 45.91 13.25
CA ASN A 602 27.89 46.01 11.88
C ASN A 602 26.52 45.30 11.75
N PRO A 603 25.69 45.65 10.74
CA PRO A 603 24.41 44.97 10.52
C PRO A 603 24.60 43.54 9.96
N VAL A 604 23.69 42.65 10.25
CA VAL A 604 23.68 41.24 9.76
C VAL A 604 23.31 41.12 8.27
N HIS A 605 22.43 42.00 7.80
CA HIS A 605 22.04 42.19 6.40
C HIS A 605 22.15 43.70 6.05
N ASN A 606 22.44 44.02 4.80
CA ASN A 606 22.47 45.41 4.35
C ASN A 606 21.75 45.61 3.00
N PRO A 607 20.50 46.15 3.03
CA PRO A 607 19.71 46.58 4.18
C PRO A 607 19.23 45.39 5.03
N LEU A 608 18.79 45.66 6.30
CA LEU A 608 18.16 44.64 7.14
C LEU A 608 16.92 44.06 6.46
N LEU A 609 16.69 42.76 6.63
CA LEU A 609 15.49 42.08 6.12
C LEU A 609 14.22 42.69 6.73
N SER A 610 13.15 42.73 5.96
CA SER A 610 11.84 43.17 6.46
C SER A 610 11.31 42.25 7.56
N SER A 611 11.76 40.99 7.61
CA SER A 611 11.47 40.03 8.66
C SER A 611 12.26 40.22 9.94
N SER A 612 13.34 41.03 9.90
CA SER A 612 14.13 41.35 11.08
C SER A 612 13.40 42.29 12.04
N SER A 613 13.65 42.12 13.33
CA SER A 613 13.05 42.96 14.40
C SER A 613 13.40 44.45 14.29
N GLN A 614 14.37 44.83 13.46
CA GLN A 614 14.89 46.17 13.31
C GLN A 614 15.58 46.74 14.57
N TYR A 615 15.59 45.93 15.66
CA TYR A 615 16.20 46.29 16.93
C TYR A 615 17.25 45.26 17.32
N TYR A 616 18.41 45.72 17.75
CA TYR A 616 19.46 44.90 18.33
C TYR A 616 19.24 44.79 19.82
N HIS A 617 19.27 43.59 20.35
CA HIS A 617 19.22 43.29 21.78
C HIS A 617 20.65 43.13 22.28
N ILE A 618 20.98 43.84 23.32
CA ILE A 618 22.32 43.86 23.90
C ILE A 618 22.26 42.96 25.15
N TYR A 619 23.21 42.07 25.24
CA TYR A 619 23.37 41.15 26.36
C TYR A 619 24.73 41.35 27.02
N ARG A 620 24.74 41.22 28.31
CA ARG A 620 25.92 41.26 29.15
C ARG A 620 26.10 39.92 29.83
N GLU A 621 27.30 39.37 29.75
CA GLU A 621 27.65 38.14 30.43
C GLU A 621 28.07 38.41 31.88
N PHE A 622 27.29 38.01 32.82
CA PHE A 622 27.66 38.03 34.21
C PHE A 622 26.68 37.18 35.07
N PRO A 623 27.17 36.15 35.77
CA PRO A 623 28.55 35.64 35.90
C PRO A 623 29.05 34.98 34.58
N ALA A 624 30.31 34.62 34.54
CA ALA A 624 30.91 33.95 33.39
C ALA A 624 30.05 32.74 32.94
N GLY A 625 29.66 32.71 31.68
CA GLY A 625 28.73 31.71 31.14
C GLY A 625 27.26 32.12 31.16
N SER A 626 26.87 33.26 31.75
CA SER A 626 25.46 33.67 31.89
C SER A 626 25.18 35.02 31.25
N TRP A 627 24.31 35.03 30.31
CA TRP A 627 23.95 36.17 29.49
C TRP A 627 22.64 36.81 29.92
N ASN A 628 22.65 38.09 30.23
CA ASN A 628 21.48 38.88 30.58
C ASN A 628 21.15 39.91 29.53
N PHE A 629 19.88 39.99 29.19
CA PHE A 629 19.39 41.08 28.36
C PHE A 629 19.59 42.41 29.10
N LEU A 630 20.17 43.36 28.39
CA LEU A 630 20.47 44.68 28.93
C LEU A 630 19.51 45.73 28.40
N ASP A 631 19.43 45.88 27.07
CA ASP A 631 18.61 46.89 26.40
C ASP A 631 18.44 46.57 24.91
N SER A 632 17.64 47.36 24.19
CA SER A 632 17.44 47.27 22.76
C SER A 632 17.65 48.58 22.05
N THR A 633 18.32 48.57 20.91
CA THR A 633 18.56 49.75 20.08
C THR A 633 18.44 49.47 18.60
N ASN A 634 18.05 50.45 17.78
CA ASN A 634 18.11 50.41 16.32
C ASN A 634 19.39 51.06 15.75
N GLN A 635 20.28 51.50 16.64
CA GLN A 635 21.60 52.04 16.25
C GLN A 635 22.62 50.92 16.23
N LEU A 636 23.74 51.11 15.61
CA LEU A 636 24.88 50.21 15.56
C LEU A 636 25.91 50.48 16.68
N THR A 637 25.50 51.17 17.73
CA THR A 637 26.30 51.52 18.91
C THR A 637 25.43 51.57 20.16
N TYR A 638 26.03 51.27 21.35
CA TYR A 638 25.37 51.34 22.65
C TYR A 638 26.35 51.64 23.76
N LEU A 639 25.87 52.29 24.84
CA LEU A 639 26.65 52.62 26.04
C LEU A 639 26.04 51.90 27.24
N ASP A 640 26.81 51.00 27.89
CA ASP A 640 26.40 50.31 29.12
C ASP A 640 27.10 50.92 30.33
N THR A 641 26.29 51.26 31.34
CA THR A 641 26.82 51.69 32.63
C THR A 641 26.68 50.55 33.62
N VAL A 642 27.80 50.01 34.10
CA VAL A 642 27.84 48.75 34.86
C VAL A 642 27.92 49.01 36.35
N THR A 643 27.14 48.32 37.16
CA THR A 643 27.03 48.37 38.60
C THR A 643 27.51 47.07 39.26
N ILE A 644 28.78 46.66 39.09
CA ILE A 644 29.30 45.34 39.53
C ILE A 644 30.57 45.55 40.36
N CYS A 645 30.81 44.73 41.45
CA CYS A 645 31.89 44.87 42.41
C CYS A 645 33.29 44.87 41.82
N SER A 646 33.61 44.03 40.87
CA SER A 646 34.76 44.05 39.95
C SER A 646 34.77 42.79 39.09
N ALA A 647 34.56 42.92 37.81
CA ALA A 647 34.59 41.80 36.92
C ALA A 647 34.99 42.18 35.51
N PHE A 648 35.57 41.24 34.79
CA PHE A 648 35.67 41.31 33.33
C PHE A 648 34.27 40.94 32.80
N ILE A 649 33.70 41.83 31.95
CA ILE A 649 32.33 41.69 31.45
C ILE A 649 32.38 41.58 29.95
N ASN A 650 31.87 40.49 29.43
CA ASN A 650 31.64 40.27 28.05
C ASN A 650 30.25 40.76 27.62
N TYR A 651 30.15 41.16 26.38
CA TYR A 651 28.96 41.60 25.71
C TYR A 651 28.75 40.80 24.44
N ARG A 652 27.50 40.63 24.11
CA ARG A 652 27.06 40.18 22.78
C ARG A 652 25.83 40.94 22.35
N VAL A 653 25.67 41.07 21.06
CA VAL A 653 24.54 41.74 20.43
C VAL A 653 23.75 40.73 19.63
N GLU A 654 22.48 40.78 19.76
CA GLU A 654 21.55 39.86 19.08
C GLU A 654 20.50 40.64 18.30
N ILE A 655 20.09 40.13 17.14
CA ILE A 655 18.95 40.64 16.41
C ILE A 655 18.09 39.49 15.98
N ALA A 656 16.80 39.52 16.36
CA ALA A 656 15.84 38.50 16.06
C ALA A 656 15.22 38.67 14.68
N ASP A 657 14.88 37.56 14.05
CA ASP A 657 14.07 37.51 12.84
C ASP A 657 12.71 36.88 13.16
N SER A 658 11.68 37.29 12.44
CA SER A 658 10.31 36.77 12.63
C SER A 658 10.18 35.27 12.31
N SER A 659 11.18 34.67 11.68
CA SER A 659 11.34 33.23 11.50
C SER A 659 11.67 32.46 12.78
N GLY A 660 11.92 33.17 13.89
CA GLY A 660 12.27 32.57 15.18
C GLY A 660 13.77 32.36 15.39
N CYS A 661 14.64 32.68 14.43
CA CYS A 661 16.08 32.66 14.65
C CYS A 661 16.59 33.98 15.17
N VAL A 662 17.80 33.94 15.73
CA VAL A 662 18.48 35.13 16.26
C VAL A 662 19.91 35.17 15.73
N SER A 663 20.33 36.31 15.20
CA SER A 663 21.73 36.55 14.88
C SER A 663 22.45 37.05 16.13
N VAL A 664 23.58 36.40 16.44
CA VAL A 664 24.40 36.69 17.62
C VAL A 664 25.77 37.14 17.18
N SER A 665 26.26 38.25 17.75
CA SER A 665 27.56 38.81 17.45
C SER A 665 28.70 37.92 17.96
N SER A 666 29.94 38.25 17.50
CA SER A 666 31.13 37.90 18.29
C SER A 666 31.00 38.46 19.71
N ILE A 667 31.70 37.82 20.62
CA ILE A 667 31.78 38.29 22.01
C ILE A 667 33.01 39.12 22.15
N ASP A 668 32.84 40.29 22.79
CA ASP A 668 33.94 41.16 23.18
C ASP A 668 33.64 41.75 24.59
N GLY A 669 34.64 42.09 25.34
CA GLY A 669 34.45 42.49 26.73
C GLY A 669 35.54 43.36 27.29
N GLU A 670 35.25 43.91 28.48
CA GLU A 670 36.15 44.82 29.19
C GLU A 670 36.04 44.65 30.73
N GLN A 671 37.04 45.07 31.47
CA GLN A 671 37.11 45.03 32.95
C GLN A 671 36.30 46.16 33.59
N LEU A 672 35.24 45.89 34.32
CA LEU A 672 34.29 46.85 34.88
C LEU A 672 34.01 46.61 36.39
N HIS A 673 33.38 47.56 37.12
CA HIS A 673 33.27 47.50 38.61
C HIS A 673 31.91 47.95 39.22
N ASP A 674 31.34 47.21 40.17
CA ASP A 674 30.10 47.54 40.94
C ASP A 674 29.91 46.89 42.33
N GLY A 675 28.78 47.20 43.07
CA GLY A 675 28.50 46.88 44.49
C GLY A 675 27.11 46.35 44.94
N PHE A 676 26.28 45.71 44.10
CA PHE A 676 24.89 45.24 44.40
C PHE A 676 24.73 43.73 44.63
N PRO A 677 23.64 43.19 45.24
CA PRO A 677 23.41 41.78 45.43
C PRO A 677 23.04 41.06 44.10
N PRO A 678 23.27 39.73 43.95
CA PRO A 678 23.00 38.98 42.72
C PRO A 678 21.53 39.01 42.29
N ASP A 679 21.31 38.91 40.98
CA ASP A 679 19.99 38.75 40.38
C ASP A 679 19.35 37.41 40.75
N PRO A 680 18.00 37.31 40.72
CA PRO A 680 17.34 36.04 40.92
C PRO A 680 17.75 35.00 39.86
N THR A 681 18.05 33.77 40.27
CA THR A 681 18.37 32.66 39.37
C THR A 681 17.05 32.14 38.77
N ILE A 682 17.05 31.90 37.45
CA ILE A 682 15.89 31.36 36.75
C ILE A 682 15.95 29.84 36.79
N LEU A 683 15.02 29.21 37.49
CA LEU A 683 14.80 27.76 37.44
C LEU A 683 14.03 27.43 36.16
N ASP A 684 14.63 26.63 35.25
CA ASP A 684 14.06 26.33 33.94
C ASP A 684 13.02 25.24 34.03
N SER A 685 13.38 24.14 34.70
CA SER A 685 12.47 23.00 34.83
C SER A 685 12.83 22.11 36.02
N VAL A 686 11.80 21.44 36.52
CA VAL A 686 11.94 20.32 37.46
C VAL A 686 11.28 19.11 36.78
N SER A 687 12.04 18.07 36.52
CA SER A 687 11.64 16.90 35.74
C SER A 687 11.86 15.62 36.56
N VAL A 688 11.27 14.52 36.09
CA VAL A 688 11.61 13.19 36.63
C VAL A 688 12.56 12.51 35.66
N ASP A 689 13.72 12.09 36.13
CA ASP A 689 14.63 11.25 35.38
C ASP A 689 14.10 9.81 35.35
N ILE A 690 13.87 9.30 34.15
CA ILE A 690 13.19 8.01 33.95
C ILE A 690 14.07 6.84 34.46
N ALA A 691 15.39 6.97 34.36
CA ALA A 691 16.33 5.90 34.71
C ALA A 691 16.51 5.76 36.23
N THR A 692 16.64 6.88 36.92
CA THR A 692 16.84 6.93 38.38
C THR A 692 15.55 7.07 39.15
N THR A 693 14.50 7.52 38.48
CA THR A 693 13.20 7.81 39.06
C THR A 693 13.21 8.96 40.09
N LYS A 694 14.18 9.87 39.94
CA LYS A 694 14.43 11.01 40.86
C LYS A 694 14.09 12.33 40.23
N ALA A 695 13.83 13.34 41.03
CA ALA A 695 13.66 14.69 40.55
C ALA A 695 15.01 15.26 40.10
N ILE A 696 15.03 15.84 38.93
CA ILE A 696 16.18 16.55 38.36
C ILE A 696 15.76 18.00 38.07
N LEU A 697 16.53 18.93 38.54
CA LEU A 697 16.38 20.37 38.37
C LEU A 697 17.34 20.85 37.31
N GLY A 698 16.89 21.77 36.45
CA GLY A 698 17.71 22.51 35.52
C GLY A 698 17.42 24.00 35.63
N TRP A 699 18.45 24.83 35.66
CA TRP A 699 18.31 26.28 35.77
C TRP A 699 19.29 27.01 34.86
N GLN A 700 18.98 28.25 34.60
CA GLN A 700 19.88 29.11 33.89
C GLN A 700 20.98 29.59 34.84
N PRO A 701 22.21 29.75 34.32
CA PRO A 701 23.27 30.37 35.11
C PRO A 701 22.82 31.73 35.65
N ASN A 702 23.20 32.07 36.91
CA ASN A 702 22.87 33.36 37.47
C ASN A 702 23.51 34.50 36.67
N THR A 703 22.77 35.59 36.49
CA THR A 703 23.14 36.70 35.66
C THR A 703 24.21 37.63 36.33
N SER A 704 24.35 37.51 37.63
CA SER A 704 25.36 38.29 38.37
C SER A 704 26.73 37.59 38.28
N PRO A 705 27.78 38.27 37.74
CA PRO A 705 29.10 37.65 37.50
C PRO A 705 29.84 37.28 38.79
N ASP A 706 29.47 37.81 39.90
CA ASP A 706 30.05 37.54 41.20
C ASP A 706 29.25 36.49 42.04
N ALA A 707 28.25 35.88 41.45
CA ALA A 707 27.57 34.76 42.06
C ALA A 707 28.50 33.55 42.21
N VAL A 708 28.60 32.97 43.39
CA VAL A 708 29.56 31.89 43.70
C VAL A 708 28.87 30.59 44.02
N LYS A 709 27.60 30.60 44.45
CA LYS A 709 26.90 29.40 44.90
C LYS A 709 25.41 29.51 44.69
N TYR A 710 24.73 28.39 44.49
CA TYR A 710 23.27 28.25 44.47
C TYR A 710 22.82 27.43 45.67
N TYR A 711 21.74 27.89 46.38
CA TYR A 711 21.03 27.12 47.34
C TYR A 711 19.77 26.54 46.68
N ILE A 712 19.61 25.21 46.76
CA ILE A 712 18.44 24.46 46.27
C ILE A 712 17.47 24.33 47.42
N TYR A 713 16.25 24.79 47.24
CA TYR A 713 15.17 24.74 48.22
C TYR A 713 14.12 23.73 47.78
N ARG A 714 13.63 22.95 48.74
CA ARG A 714 12.49 22.07 48.53
C ARG A 714 11.39 22.41 49.49
N LYS A 715 10.11 22.28 49.05
CA LYS A 715 8.95 22.52 49.87
C LYS A 715 8.54 21.24 50.60
N ASP A 716 8.37 21.30 51.91
CA ASP A 716 7.87 20.17 52.67
C ASP A 716 6.38 19.98 52.38
N ILE A 717 6.00 18.78 51.96
CA ILE A 717 4.63 18.46 51.53
C ILE A 717 3.63 18.55 52.66
N GLY A 718 4.04 18.28 53.92
CA GLY A 718 3.14 18.30 55.10
C GLY A 718 2.94 19.67 55.69
N THR A 719 4.00 20.50 55.77
CA THR A 719 3.99 21.81 56.43
C THR A 719 3.94 22.97 55.45
N GLY A 720 4.26 22.77 54.17
CA GLY A 720 4.38 23.81 53.14
C GLY A 720 5.61 24.72 53.31
N ALA A 721 6.50 24.43 54.27
CA ALA A 721 7.68 25.25 54.54
C ALA A 721 8.84 24.96 53.58
N TRP A 722 9.59 26.00 53.23
CA TRP A 722 10.82 25.90 52.46
C TRP A 722 12.01 25.55 53.33
N PHE A 723 12.83 24.59 52.94
CA PHE A 723 14.11 24.27 53.58
C PHE A 723 15.19 24.13 52.55
N ILE A 724 16.42 24.44 52.91
CA ILE A 724 17.60 24.24 52.04
C ILE A 724 17.80 22.74 51.92
N ARG A 725 17.64 22.23 50.70
CA ARG A 725 17.85 20.81 50.39
C ARG A 725 19.32 20.51 50.18
N ASP A 726 19.99 21.39 49.45
CA ASP A 726 21.44 21.27 49.15
C ASP A 726 22.00 22.61 48.65
N SER A 727 23.32 22.63 48.39
CA SER A 727 23.96 23.77 47.75
C SER A 727 24.95 23.28 46.69
N VAL A 728 25.01 23.94 45.56
CA VAL A 728 25.92 23.63 44.47
C VAL A 728 26.68 24.91 44.09
N ASP A 729 27.95 24.73 43.76
CA ASP A 729 28.82 25.85 43.35
C ASP A 729 28.54 26.27 41.90
N VAL A 730 28.66 27.55 41.59
CA VAL A 730 28.68 28.02 40.20
C VAL A 730 29.93 27.42 39.50
N PRO A 731 29.79 26.89 38.25
CA PRO A 731 28.74 27.12 37.23
C PRO A 731 27.71 26.00 37.08
N ALA A 732 27.43 25.24 38.09
CA ALA A 732 26.40 24.16 37.98
C ALA A 732 25.06 24.74 37.49
N THR A 733 24.42 24.03 36.57
CA THR A 733 23.11 24.37 35.98
C THR A 733 22.09 23.27 36.16
N SER A 734 22.44 22.19 36.88
CA SER A 734 21.52 21.11 37.20
C SER A 734 21.84 20.47 38.54
N TYR A 735 20.83 19.88 39.14
CA TYR A 735 20.92 19.12 40.38
C TYR A 735 19.93 17.98 40.39
N MET A 736 20.34 16.80 40.83
CA MET A 736 19.46 15.63 41.00
C MET A 736 19.25 15.39 42.50
N ASP A 737 17.99 15.45 42.94
CA ASP A 737 17.65 15.15 44.35
C ASP A 737 17.50 13.64 44.57
N MET A 738 18.57 13.01 45.00
CA MET A 738 18.69 11.53 45.16
C MET A 738 17.71 10.95 46.20
N ILE A 739 17.12 11.77 47.08
CA ILE A 739 16.10 11.31 48.03
C ILE A 739 14.65 11.68 47.67
N SER A 740 14.46 12.31 46.47
CA SER A 740 13.14 12.63 45.96
C SER A 740 12.33 11.36 45.62
N THR A 741 11.02 11.46 45.69
CA THR A 741 10.08 10.37 45.42
C THR A 741 8.93 10.80 44.49
N PRO A 742 9.21 11.36 43.28
CA PRO A 742 8.19 11.94 42.41
C PRO A 742 7.24 10.91 41.80
N GLN A 743 7.47 9.60 42.04
CA GLN A 743 6.55 8.54 41.67
C GLN A 743 5.31 8.46 42.54
N ASN A 744 5.38 9.00 43.76
CA ASN A 744 4.28 8.92 44.75
C ASN A 744 3.38 10.16 44.69
N ASN A 745 3.95 11.32 44.38
CA ASN A 745 3.27 12.61 44.28
C ASN A 745 4.19 13.66 43.63
N SER A 746 3.63 14.81 43.25
CA SER A 746 4.45 15.92 42.77
C SER A 746 5.30 16.52 43.88
N GLU A 747 6.46 17.09 43.57
CA GLU A 747 7.42 17.71 44.48
C GLU A 747 7.82 19.11 43.99
N THR A 748 7.91 20.08 44.89
CA THR A 748 8.13 21.50 44.53
C THR A 748 9.50 22.00 44.98
N TYR A 749 10.17 22.76 44.09
CA TYR A 749 11.51 23.27 44.25
C TYR A 749 11.63 24.74 43.86
N CYS A 750 12.64 25.45 44.44
CA CYS A 750 13.12 26.75 44.00
C CYS A 750 14.64 26.89 44.26
N ILE A 751 15.26 27.93 43.69
CA ILE A 751 16.71 28.16 43.74
C ILE A 751 17.01 29.62 44.07
N ALA A 752 18.13 29.89 44.78
CA ALA A 752 18.66 31.24 45.01
C ALA A 752 20.18 31.28 44.89
N ALA A 753 20.73 32.35 44.34
CA ALA A 753 22.18 32.57 44.20
C ALA A 753 22.74 33.40 45.39
N VAL A 754 24.05 33.20 45.66
CA VAL A 754 24.84 33.97 46.61
C VAL A 754 26.04 34.54 45.89
N ASP A 755 26.35 35.84 46.03
CA ASP A 755 27.53 36.49 45.45
C ASP A 755 28.79 36.25 46.27
N SER A 756 29.92 36.64 45.72
CA SER A 756 31.23 36.66 46.39
C SER A 756 31.26 37.56 47.62
N CYS A 757 30.34 38.52 47.72
CA CYS A 757 30.11 39.42 48.83
C CYS A 757 29.17 38.84 49.93
N LYS A 758 28.73 37.56 49.75
CA LYS A 758 27.82 36.82 50.67
C LYS A 758 26.40 37.38 50.72
N LYS A 759 25.94 38.12 49.75
CA LYS A 759 24.55 38.56 49.62
C LYS A 759 23.73 37.49 48.89
N LEU A 760 22.51 37.24 49.35
CA LEU A 760 21.59 36.29 48.79
C LEU A 760 20.62 36.95 47.79
N SER A 761 20.46 36.36 46.64
CA SER A 761 19.44 36.75 45.68
C SER A 761 18.02 36.42 46.16
N PRO A 762 16.99 37.06 45.64
CA PRO A 762 15.63 36.53 45.75
C PRO A 762 15.54 35.08 45.23
N MET A 763 14.63 34.26 45.80
CA MET A 763 14.36 32.91 45.32
C MET A 763 13.70 32.93 43.95
N SER A 764 13.97 31.90 43.11
CA SER A 764 13.25 31.66 41.85
C SER A 764 11.75 31.41 42.10
N PRO A 765 10.89 31.56 41.11
CA PRO A 765 9.56 30.96 41.12
C PRO A 765 9.62 29.45 41.43
N GLU A 766 8.58 28.93 42.06
CA GLU A 766 8.48 27.49 42.37
C GLU A 766 8.15 26.67 41.11
N HIS A 767 8.78 25.52 40.96
CA HIS A 767 8.47 24.52 39.92
C HIS A 767 8.08 23.21 40.59
N GLU A 768 7.24 22.41 39.92
CA GLU A 768 6.71 21.16 40.44
C GLU A 768 6.87 20.03 39.45
N THR A 769 7.24 18.82 39.92
CA THR A 769 7.29 17.64 39.05
C THR A 769 5.90 17.25 38.57
N ILE A 770 5.75 16.83 37.34
CA ILE A 770 4.48 16.30 36.79
C ILE A 770 4.26 14.91 37.39
N PHE A 771 3.08 14.65 37.91
CA PHE A 771 2.66 13.36 38.41
C PHE A 771 1.60 12.75 37.45
N LEU A 772 1.97 11.67 36.78
CA LEU A 772 1.05 10.86 35.97
C LEU A 772 0.40 9.82 36.87
N SER A 773 -0.91 9.87 36.98
CA SER A 773 -1.71 8.92 37.75
C SER A 773 -1.79 7.54 37.07
N PRO A 774 -2.06 6.46 37.83
CA PRO A 774 -2.23 5.14 37.21
C PRO A 774 -3.29 5.11 36.10
N PRO A 775 -3.00 4.50 34.94
CA PRO A 775 -3.92 4.43 33.80
C PRO A 775 -5.21 3.68 34.12
N ILE A 776 -6.33 4.17 33.63
CA ILE A 776 -7.64 3.52 33.77
C ILE A 776 -8.01 2.85 32.44
N ILE A 777 -8.13 1.52 32.44
CA ILE A 777 -8.43 0.74 31.22
C ILE A 777 -9.92 0.43 31.11
N ASN A 778 -10.47 0.60 29.91
CA ASN A 778 -11.78 0.11 29.50
C ASN A 778 -11.63 -0.77 28.25
N ALA A 779 -11.51 -2.07 28.45
CA ALA A 779 -11.24 -3.04 27.38
C ALA A 779 -12.37 -3.16 26.36
N CYS A 780 -13.63 -2.97 26.75
CA CYS A 780 -14.78 -3.02 25.84
C CYS A 780 -14.95 -1.73 25.03
N ALA A 781 -14.58 -0.61 25.57
CA ALA A 781 -14.56 0.66 24.85
C ALA A 781 -13.25 0.90 24.10
N ASP A 782 -12.33 -0.08 24.15
CA ASP A 782 -11.02 -0.02 23.52
C ASP A 782 -10.21 1.22 23.88
N LYS A 783 -10.24 1.57 25.17
CA LYS A 783 -9.56 2.80 25.61
C LYS A 783 -8.86 2.70 26.96
N ILE A 784 -7.79 3.44 27.09
CA ILE A 784 -7.09 3.76 28.33
C ILE A 784 -7.24 5.26 28.55
N THR A 785 -7.68 5.63 29.76
CA THR A 785 -7.77 7.02 30.17
C THR A 785 -6.60 7.37 31.09
N LEU A 786 -5.93 8.46 30.79
CA LEU A 786 -4.75 8.98 31.46
C LEU A 786 -5.06 10.35 32.06
N HIS A 787 -4.53 10.62 33.26
CA HIS A 787 -4.62 11.92 33.93
C HIS A 787 -3.29 12.29 34.56
N TRP A 788 -2.94 13.58 34.56
CA TRP A 788 -1.72 14.08 35.17
C TRP A 788 -1.88 15.48 35.76
N THR A 789 -0.94 15.85 36.63
CA THR A 789 -0.90 17.20 37.23
C THR A 789 -0.34 18.22 36.24
N SER A 790 -0.84 19.45 36.27
CA SER A 790 -0.29 20.52 35.46
C SER A 790 1.13 20.89 35.89
N TYR A 791 1.97 21.20 34.92
CA TYR A 791 3.28 21.82 35.20
C TYR A 791 3.11 23.32 35.47
N ILE A 792 3.79 23.84 36.48
CA ILE A 792 3.73 25.27 36.85
C ILE A 792 5.06 25.97 36.56
N ASN A 793 4.95 27.25 36.20
CA ASN A 793 6.06 28.21 36.11
C ASN A 793 7.22 27.84 35.15
N PHE A 794 6.95 27.27 33.99
CA PHE A 794 7.95 27.36 32.94
C PHE A 794 8.37 28.81 32.76
N ALA A 795 9.68 29.09 32.84
CA ALA A 795 10.19 30.40 32.53
C ALA A 795 9.83 30.79 31.09
N ASN A 796 9.63 32.10 30.86
CA ASN A 796 9.21 32.64 29.56
C ASN A 796 9.85 31.85 28.38
N PRO A 797 9.09 31.37 27.37
CA PRO A 797 7.76 31.82 26.97
C PRO A 797 6.56 31.10 27.64
N GLY A 798 6.80 30.27 28.62
CA GLY A 798 5.77 29.57 29.37
C GLY A 798 5.40 28.20 28.77
N LEU A 799 4.51 27.49 29.44
CA LEU A 799 4.04 26.18 29.07
C LEU A 799 3.22 26.26 27.77
N GLN A 800 3.67 25.60 26.71
CA GLN A 800 2.95 25.47 25.43
C GLN A 800 1.96 24.31 25.47
N GLY A 801 2.37 23.18 26.01
CA GLY A 801 1.55 21.96 26.01
C GLY A 801 2.24 20.76 26.63
N TYR A 802 1.57 19.62 26.43
CA TYR A 802 2.04 18.33 26.91
C TYR A 802 2.16 17.33 25.76
N ARG A 803 3.31 16.72 25.59
CA ARG A 803 3.51 15.54 24.74
C ARG A 803 3.30 14.31 25.58
N LEU A 804 2.26 13.59 25.27
CA LEU A 804 2.03 12.27 25.81
C LEU A 804 2.81 11.27 24.97
N LEU A 805 3.67 10.51 25.61
CA LEU A 805 4.53 9.52 24.98
C LEU A 805 4.11 8.13 25.43
N VAL A 806 4.19 7.17 24.54
CA VAL A 806 3.84 5.77 24.77
C VAL A 806 4.98 4.85 24.35
N SER A 807 5.25 3.85 25.18
CA SER A 807 6.10 2.70 24.86
C SER A 807 5.23 1.45 24.86
N GLU A 808 5.26 0.71 23.80
CA GLU A 808 4.56 -0.57 23.70
C GLU A 808 5.55 -1.71 23.84
N ASN A 809 5.26 -2.66 24.73
CA ASN A 809 6.03 -3.88 25.00
C ASN A 809 7.54 -3.64 25.28
N GLY A 810 7.84 -2.52 25.96
CA GLY A 810 9.21 -2.15 26.31
C GLY A 810 10.02 -1.55 25.17
N GLY A 811 9.38 -1.22 24.05
CA GLY A 811 9.98 -0.48 22.94
C GLY A 811 10.29 0.97 23.31
N PRO A 812 10.89 1.76 22.42
CA PRO A 812 11.17 3.16 22.67
C PRO A 812 9.88 3.97 22.85
N TYR A 813 9.92 5.03 23.63
CA TYR A 813 8.81 5.96 23.78
C TYR A 813 8.59 6.75 22.48
N THR A 814 7.39 6.70 21.94
CA THR A 814 6.94 7.44 20.75
C THR A 814 5.83 8.43 21.10
N LEU A 815 5.68 9.47 20.31
CA LEU A 815 4.64 10.46 20.52
C LEU A 815 3.25 9.87 20.26
N LEU A 816 2.40 9.88 21.28
CA LEU A 816 1.00 9.46 21.18
C LEU A 816 0.07 10.65 20.91
N ALA A 817 0.28 11.75 21.60
CA ALA A 817 -0.52 12.96 21.43
C ALA A 817 0.29 14.20 21.80
N ASP A 818 -0.03 15.31 21.14
CA ASP A 818 0.45 16.65 21.49
C ASP A 818 -0.78 17.47 21.94
N LEU A 819 -0.77 17.95 23.17
CA LEU A 819 -1.92 18.52 23.87
C LEU A 819 -1.63 19.95 24.30
N PRO A 820 -2.63 20.83 24.29
CA PRO A 820 -2.46 22.19 24.80
C PRO A 820 -2.15 22.21 26.29
N ALA A 821 -1.66 23.34 26.81
CA ALA A 821 -1.31 23.51 28.23
C ALA A 821 -2.46 23.22 29.21
N THR A 822 -3.71 23.30 28.75
CA THR A 822 -4.92 22.96 29.52
C THR A 822 -5.31 21.49 29.45
N GLY A 823 -4.64 20.71 28.62
CA GLY A 823 -4.91 19.29 28.40
C GLY A 823 -4.24 18.45 29.49
N LEU A 824 -4.99 18.03 30.50
CA LEU A 824 -4.50 17.27 31.67
C LEU A 824 -5.02 15.82 31.68
N SER A 825 -5.63 15.40 30.58
CA SER A 825 -6.12 14.04 30.40
C SER A 825 -6.11 13.65 28.92
N TYR A 826 -6.06 12.34 28.65
CA TYR A 826 -6.12 11.81 27.29
C TYR A 826 -6.74 10.41 27.27
N GLU A 827 -7.46 10.11 26.21
CA GLU A 827 -7.99 8.78 25.96
C GLU A 827 -7.21 8.13 24.81
N HIS A 828 -6.44 7.09 25.10
CA HIS A 828 -5.74 6.27 24.10
C HIS A 828 -6.65 5.14 23.63
N THR A 829 -6.89 5.06 22.34
CA THR A 829 -7.76 4.07 21.67
C THR A 829 -6.96 3.26 20.64
N GLY A 830 -7.54 2.17 20.10
CA GLY A 830 -6.85 1.33 19.14
C GLY A 830 -5.84 0.38 19.77
N LEU A 831 -6.14 -0.11 20.97
CA LEU A 831 -5.23 -0.89 21.79
C LEU A 831 -5.03 -2.31 21.27
N VAL A 832 -3.80 -2.80 21.31
CA VAL A 832 -3.45 -4.18 20.93
C VAL A 832 -3.60 -5.10 22.13
N ASN A 833 -4.31 -6.21 21.92
CA ASN A 833 -4.50 -7.19 22.98
C ASN A 833 -3.18 -7.88 23.37
N GLY A 834 -2.90 -7.95 24.66
CA GLY A 834 -1.69 -8.52 25.23
C GLY A 834 -0.52 -7.54 25.30
N SER A 835 -0.62 -6.37 24.69
CA SER A 835 0.44 -5.37 24.77
C SER A 835 0.49 -4.68 26.13
N ASN A 836 1.71 -4.43 26.59
CA ASN A 836 2.01 -3.63 27.76
C ASN A 836 2.33 -2.19 27.30
N TYR A 837 1.45 -1.24 27.64
CA TYR A 837 1.64 0.16 27.33
C TYR A 837 2.19 0.90 28.55
N CYS A 838 3.33 1.54 28.39
CA CYS A 838 3.89 2.46 29.37
C CYS A 838 3.79 3.89 28.86
N TYR A 839 3.35 4.79 29.70
CA TYR A 839 3.14 6.18 29.36
C TYR A 839 4.02 7.10 30.17
N LEU A 840 4.38 8.21 29.60
CA LEU A 840 4.93 9.37 30.29
C LEU A 840 4.45 10.65 29.61
N VAL A 841 4.37 11.70 30.38
CA VAL A 841 3.98 13.03 29.93
C VAL A 841 5.20 13.93 29.94
N ARG A 842 5.39 14.71 28.87
CA ARG A 842 6.44 15.70 28.79
C ARG A 842 5.83 17.05 28.50
N ALA A 843 5.85 17.93 29.49
CA ALA A 843 5.57 19.35 29.30
C ALA A 843 6.69 20.00 28.48
N TYR A 844 6.35 20.96 27.65
CA TYR A 844 7.30 21.69 26.83
C TYR A 844 6.88 23.15 26.65
N ASP A 845 7.86 24.04 26.43
CA ASP A 845 7.63 25.43 26.11
C ASP A 845 7.39 25.63 24.59
N SER A 846 6.96 26.84 24.21
CA SER A 846 6.67 27.17 22.79
C SER A 846 7.88 27.10 21.87
N LEU A 847 9.09 27.06 22.40
CA LEU A 847 10.34 26.94 21.65
C LEU A 847 10.89 25.50 21.65
N ASN A 848 10.25 24.57 22.37
CA ASN A 848 10.72 23.19 22.59
C ASN A 848 12.12 23.09 23.24
N GLN A 849 12.56 24.12 23.93
CA GLN A 849 13.88 24.18 24.58
C GLN A 849 13.85 23.63 26.00
N LYS A 850 12.74 23.84 26.69
CA LYS A 850 12.54 23.38 28.07
C LYS A 850 11.49 22.28 28.09
N THR A 851 11.81 21.25 28.86
CA THR A 851 10.89 20.13 29.01
C THR A 851 10.88 19.64 30.46
N SER A 852 9.73 19.14 30.89
CA SER A 852 9.62 18.41 32.17
C SER A 852 8.91 17.09 31.88
N THR A 853 9.51 16.00 32.30
CA THR A 853 8.99 14.65 32.12
C THR A 853 8.38 14.15 33.42
N SER A 854 7.24 13.48 33.37
CA SER A 854 6.55 12.85 34.48
C SER A 854 7.21 11.52 34.90
N ASN A 855 6.73 10.94 36.00
CA ASN A 855 6.87 9.51 36.26
C ASN A 855 6.27 8.68 35.14
N SER A 856 6.75 7.43 35.01
CA SER A 856 6.18 6.47 34.06
C SER A 856 5.09 5.61 34.70
N GLN A 857 4.03 5.32 33.99
CA GLN A 857 2.95 4.42 34.38
C GLN A 857 2.66 3.41 33.28
N CYS A 858 2.53 2.14 33.66
CA CYS A 858 2.33 1.05 32.69
C CYS A 858 1.03 0.28 32.96
N VAL A 859 0.47 -0.29 31.91
CA VAL A 859 -0.73 -1.13 31.98
C VAL A 859 -0.74 -2.16 30.84
N VAL A 860 -1.15 -3.38 31.15
CA VAL A 860 -1.30 -4.46 30.16
C VAL A 860 -2.75 -4.52 29.69
N VAL A 861 -2.93 -4.52 28.40
CA VAL A 861 -4.27 -4.61 27.76
C VAL A 861 -4.65 -6.08 27.57
N THR A 862 -5.79 -6.45 28.09
CA THR A 862 -6.36 -7.77 27.87
C THR A 862 -7.74 -7.62 27.25
N LYS A 863 -7.85 -8.02 25.99
CA LYS A 863 -9.12 -8.04 25.23
C LYS A 863 -9.55 -9.48 24.99
N PRO A 864 -10.79 -9.79 25.13
CA PRO A 864 -11.28 -11.13 24.81
C PRO A 864 -11.28 -11.38 23.28
N ASN A 865 -11.00 -12.60 22.89
CA ASN A 865 -11.04 -13.02 21.50
C ASN A 865 -12.47 -12.94 20.92
N GLN A 866 -12.60 -12.28 19.77
CA GLN A 866 -13.87 -12.19 19.04
C GLN A 866 -14.08 -13.40 18.13
N PRO A 867 -15.33 -13.82 17.89
CA PRO A 867 -15.64 -14.92 16.98
C PRO A 867 -15.39 -14.52 15.52
N ARG A 868 -14.73 -15.40 14.76
CA ARG A 868 -14.39 -15.21 13.35
C ARG A 868 -15.37 -15.84 12.39
N PHE A 869 -16.11 -16.87 12.84
CA PHE A 869 -17.13 -17.55 12.04
C PHE A 869 -18.22 -18.13 12.91
N ILE A 870 -19.40 -18.25 12.33
CA ILE A 870 -20.53 -19.08 12.78
C ILE A 870 -21.21 -19.69 11.56
N TYR A 871 -21.54 -20.95 11.61
CA TYR A 871 -22.12 -21.67 10.49
C TYR A 871 -23.23 -22.62 10.93
N LEU A 872 -24.42 -22.42 10.39
CA LEU A 872 -25.56 -23.33 10.58
C LEU A 872 -25.41 -24.52 9.63
N ARG A 873 -25.17 -25.68 10.19
CA ARG A 873 -24.87 -26.93 9.47
C ARG A 873 -26.11 -27.63 8.93
N TYR A 874 -27.16 -27.62 9.71
CA TYR A 874 -28.40 -28.22 9.31
C TYR A 874 -29.58 -27.70 10.14
N ALA A 875 -30.76 -27.71 9.52
CA ALA A 875 -32.08 -27.58 10.14
C ALA A 875 -32.89 -28.79 9.71
N THR A 876 -33.08 -29.73 10.61
CA THR A 876 -33.70 -31.03 10.28
C THR A 876 -34.86 -31.36 11.22
N VAL A 877 -35.94 -31.88 10.66
CA VAL A 877 -37.08 -32.40 11.43
C VAL A 877 -36.64 -33.63 12.18
N GLN A 878 -37.01 -33.74 13.45
CA GLN A 878 -36.76 -34.87 14.33
C GLN A 878 -38.10 -35.43 14.81
N ASN A 879 -38.28 -36.72 14.64
CA ASN A 879 -39.44 -37.50 15.12
C ASN A 879 -40.80 -36.90 14.67
N ASN A 880 -40.86 -36.15 13.55
CA ASN A 880 -42.03 -35.39 13.12
C ASN A 880 -42.62 -34.44 14.18
N ASP A 881 -41.80 -33.93 15.09
CA ASP A 881 -42.24 -33.14 16.23
C ASP A 881 -41.57 -31.78 16.29
N PHE A 882 -40.26 -31.73 16.20
CA PHE A 882 -39.49 -30.49 16.32
C PHE A 882 -38.40 -30.39 15.24
N ILE A 883 -37.81 -29.22 15.13
CA ILE A 883 -36.68 -29.02 14.25
C ILE A 883 -35.40 -28.85 15.07
N ARG A 884 -34.42 -29.73 14.81
CA ARG A 884 -33.10 -29.63 15.38
C ARG A 884 -32.17 -28.82 14.47
N LEU A 885 -31.61 -27.80 15.03
CA LEU A 885 -30.52 -27.01 14.41
C LEU A 885 -29.19 -27.53 14.90
N GLY A 886 -28.21 -27.65 14.02
CA GLY A 886 -26.84 -27.92 14.42
C GLY A 886 -25.93 -26.91 13.79
N PHE A 887 -25.14 -26.23 14.59
CA PHE A 887 -24.23 -25.19 14.13
C PHE A 887 -22.89 -25.29 14.86
N TYR A 888 -21.88 -24.72 14.25
CA TYR A 888 -20.56 -24.57 14.89
C TYR A 888 -20.06 -23.14 14.77
N VAL A 889 -19.24 -22.78 15.70
CA VAL A 889 -18.73 -21.44 15.87
C VAL A 889 -17.26 -21.49 16.27
N ASP A 890 -16.57 -20.40 16.15
CA ASP A 890 -15.16 -20.27 16.55
C ASP A 890 -14.99 -20.58 18.04
N SER A 891 -14.48 -21.78 18.34
CA SER A 891 -14.29 -22.26 19.71
C SER A 891 -13.14 -21.55 20.45
N THR A 892 -12.37 -20.71 19.75
CA THR A 892 -11.28 -19.90 20.33
C THR A 892 -11.73 -18.54 20.81
N ALA A 893 -12.97 -18.12 20.47
CA ALA A 893 -13.53 -16.83 20.84
C ALA A 893 -14.26 -16.90 22.19
N TYR A 894 -14.30 -15.76 22.87
CA TYR A 894 -15.09 -15.62 24.10
C TYR A 894 -16.52 -15.15 23.77
N ILE A 895 -17.41 -16.13 23.65
CA ILE A 895 -18.80 -15.92 23.29
C ILE A 895 -19.64 -15.83 24.58
N THR A 896 -20.55 -14.89 24.64
CA THR A 896 -21.47 -14.75 25.78
C THR A 896 -22.86 -15.28 25.51
N LYS A 897 -23.28 -15.27 24.22
CA LYS A 897 -24.67 -15.61 23.90
C LYS A 897 -24.84 -16.07 22.45
N PHE A 898 -25.71 -17.04 22.25
CA PHE A 898 -26.33 -17.37 20.96
C PHE A 898 -27.77 -16.87 20.94
N LYS A 899 -28.20 -16.34 19.78
CA LYS A 899 -29.61 -16.04 19.46
C LYS A 899 -30.03 -16.86 18.26
N ILE A 900 -31.12 -17.53 18.39
CA ILE A 900 -31.75 -18.34 17.31
C ILE A 900 -32.86 -17.53 16.69
N LEU A 901 -32.77 -17.35 15.40
CA LEU A 901 -33.75 -16.62 14.59
C LEU A 901 -34.50 -17.60 13.70
N ARG A 902 -35.81 -17.50 13.64
CA ARG A 902 -36.69 -18.31 12.79
C ARG A 902 -37.56 -17.44 11.91
N SER A 903 -37.81 -17.91 10.71
CA SER A 903 -38.74 -17.27 9.76
C SER A 903 -39.61 -18.33 9.08
N VAL A 904 -40.80 -17.96 8.65
CA VAL A 904 -41.69 -18.77 7.82
C VAL A 904 -41.61 -18.36 6.35
N ASP A 905 -41.17 -17.16 6.05
CA ASP A 905 -41.09 -16.55 4.71
C ASP A 905 -39.66 -16.39 4.20
N GLY A 906 -38.66 -16.65 5.03
CA GLY A 906 -37.23 -16.45 4.73
C GLY A 906 -36.77 -14.99 4.75
N ILE A 907 -37.66 -14.02 4.99
CA ILE A 907 -37.43 -12.60 4.96
C ILE A 907 -37.48 -12.02 6.37
N ASN A 908 -38.58 -12.23 7.07
CA ASN A 908 -38.80 -11.71 8.42
C ASN A 908 -38.40 -12.75 9.45
N TYR A 909 -37.48 -12.47 10.32
CA TYR A 909 -36.93 -13.39 11.31
C TYR A 909 -37.23 -12.93 12.73
N ASP A 910 -37.89 -13.82 13.51
CA ASP A 910 -38.15 -13.63 14.93
C ASP A 910 -37.12 -14.35 15.78
N THR A 911 -36.73 -13.76 16.90
CA THR A 911 -35.86 -14.42 17.89
C THR A 911 -36.70 -15.44 18.67
N ILE A 912 -36.43 -16.73 18.48
CA ILE A 912 -37.15 -17.83 19.16
C ILE A 912 -36.39 -18.38 20.37
N GLY A 913 -35.12 -18.11 20.51
CA GLY A 913 -34.30 -18.56 21.62
C GLY A 913 -33.04 -17.76 21.81
N GLN A 914 -32.61 -17.66 23.06
CA GLN A 914 -31.29 -17.09 23.41
C GLN A 914 -30.73 -17.93 24.57
N PHE A 915 -29.45 -18.30 24.48
CA PHE A 915 -28.80 -19.06 25.53
C PHE A 915 -27.29 -18.81 25.56
N PRO A 916 -26.62 -18.96 26.72
CA PRO A 916 -25.19 -18.87 26.82
C PRO A 916 -24.51 -20.10 26.21
N PRO A 917 -23.27 -20.00 25.75
CA PRO A 917 -22.50 -21.14 25.30
C PRO A 917 -22.16 -22.08 26.45
N SER A 918 -22.27 -23.39 26.20
CA SER A 918 -21.76 -24.47 27.06
C SER A 918 -20.46 -25.03 26.44
N SER A 919 -19.38 -25.03 27.17
CA SER A 919 -18.10 -25.57 26.66
C SER A 919 -18.10 -27.11 26.57
N PRO A 920 -17.55 -27.67 25.48
CA PRO A 920 -17.03 -27.04 24.26
C PRO A 920 -18.16 -26.69 23.27
N TYR A 921 -18.18 -25.46 22.78
CA TYR A 921 -19.23 -24.93 21.88
C TYR A 921 -18.86 -24.97 20.39
N SER A 922 -17.93 -25.84 19.99
CA SER A 922 -17.58 -26.02 18.57
C SER A 922 -18.69 -26.69 17.76
N ASN A 923 -19.54 -27.48 18.38
CA ASN A 923 -20.73 -28.14 17.79
C ASN A 923 -21.93 -27.95 18.71
N VAL A 924 -22.72 -26.92 18.44
CA VAL A 924 -23.88 -26.58 19.26
C VAL A 924 -25.15 -27.03 18.56
N THR A 925 -26.11 -27.50 19.36
CA THR A 925 -27.43 -27.84 18.86
C THR A 925 -28.51 -27.04 19.60
N TYR A 926 -29.62 -26.80 18.89
CA TYR A 926 -30.79 -26.15 19.44
C TYR A 926 -32.03 -26.84 18.87
N ASP A 927 -32.95 -27.19 19.72
CA ASP A 927 -34.21 -27.84 19.35
C ASP A 927 -35.36 -26.82 19.40
N ASP A 928 -35.93 -26.53 18.24
CA ASP A 928 -37.14 -25.72 18.16
C ASP A 928 -38.38 -26.60 18.24
N ASN A 929 -38.96 -26.62 19.43
CA ASN A 929 -40.18 -27.36 19.74
C ASN A 929 -41.46 -26.54 19.50
N SER A 930 -41.31 -25.29 19.00
CA SER A 930 -42.45 -24.37 18.79
C SER A 930 -42.87 -24.29 17.32
N VAL A 931 -42.64 -25.36 16.57
CA VAL A 931 -42.93 -25.46 15.13
C VAL A 931 -44.01 -26.46 14.82
N ASN A 932 -44.74 -26.24 13.76
CA ASN A 932 -45.62 -27.28 13.18
C ASN A 932 -44.95 -27.82 11.92
N VAL A 933 -44.19 -28.89 12.09
CA VAL A 933 -43.43 -29.53 11.00
C VAL A 933 -44.30 -30.26 9.98
N SER A 934 -45.57 -30.48 10.33
CA SER A 934 -46.54 -31.14 9.46
C SER A 934 -47.26 -30.18 8.50
N GLU A 935 -47.06 -28.88 8.63
CA GLU A 935 -47.76 -27.89 7.79
C GLU A 935 -46.82 -27.09 6.88
N LYS A 936 -45.58 -26.90 7.30
CA LYS A 936 -44.64 -26.03 6.55
C LYS A 936 -43.19 -26.21 6.94
N SER A 937 -42.32 -25.76 6.07
CA SER A 937 -40.89 -25.62 6.36
C SER A 937 -40.59 -24.29 7.05
N TYR A 938 -39.46 -24.22 7.76
CA TYR A 938 -38.99 -23.03 8.48
C TYR A 938 -37.55 -22.71 8.13
N TYR A 939 -37.24 -21.43 8.09
CA TYR A 939 -35.91 -20.88 7.88
C TYR A 939 -35.28 -20.46 9.20
N TYR A 940 -33.99 -20.66 9.32
CA TYR A 940 -33.24 -20.35 10.54
C TYR A 940 -31.95 -19.62 10.27
N LYS A 941 -31.56 -18.79 11.23
CA LYS A 941 -30.25 -18.18 11.36
C LYS A 941 -29.82 -18.20 12.82
N VAL A 942 -28.51 -18.12 13.05
CA VAL A 942 -27.96 -18.05 14.40
C VAL A 942 -27.06 -16.81 14.49
N VAL A 943 -27.20 -16.02 15.53
CA VAL A 943 -26.39 -14.84 15.82
C VAL A 943 -25.55 -15.11 17.06
N VAL A 944 -24.30 -14.69 17.04
CA VAL A 944 -23.38 -14.82 18.16
C VAL A 944 -22.98 -13.45 18.70
N SER A 945 -22.97 -13.33 20.02
CA SER A 945 -22.57 -12.11 20.73
C SER A 945 -21.25 -12.30 21.51
N ASP A 946 -20.41 -11.30 21.49
CA ASP A 946 -19.11 -11.28 22.20
C ASP A 946 -19.22 -10.96 23.70
N SER A 947 -18.10 -10.87 24.38
CA SER A 947 -18.00 -10.56 25.80
C SER A 947 -18.44 -9.13 26.16
N CYS A 948 -18.54 -8.24 25.18
CA CYS A 948 -19.10 -6.89 25.35
C CYS A 948 -20.62 -6.86 25.03
N SER A 949 -21.20 -7.99 24.81
CA SER A 949 -22.64 -8.20 24.52
C SER A 949 -23.09 -7.65 23.16
N LEU A 950 -22.14 -7.45 22.23
CA LEU A 950 -22.44 -7.04 20.87
C LEU A 950 -22.71 -8.25 19.98
N ASP A 951 -23.73 -8.17 19.16
CA ASP A 951 -24.04 -9.17 18.12
C ASP A 951 -23.02 -9.04 16.99
N MET A 952 -22.13 -10.06 16.85
CA MET A 952 -20.97 -9.97 15.98
C MET A 952 -21.18 -10.62 14.62
N LEU A 953 -21.74 -11.80 14.60
CA LEU A 953 -21.88 -12.58 13.38
C LEU A 953 -23.25 -13.26 13.31
N THR A 954 -23.74 -13.38 12.09
CA THR A 954 -24.95 -14.13 11.76
C THR A 954 -24.58 -15.28 10.81
N SER A 955 -25.11 -16.46 11.05
CA SER A 955 -24.89 -17.64 10.20
C SER A 955 -25.56 -17.49 8.83
N ASN A 956 -25.18 -18.40 7.93
CA ASN A 956 -25.99 -18.74 6.75
C ASN A 956 -27.44 -19.12 7.12
N VAL A 957 -28.31 -19.14 6.13
CA VAL A 957 -29.68 -19.58 6.27
C VAL A 957 -29.75 -21.11 6.15
N GLY A 958 -30.45 -21.75 7.03
CA GLY A 958 -30.87 -23.17 6.89
C GLY A 958 -32.38 -23.28 6.81
N ARG A 959 -32.90 -24.18 6.00
CA ARG A 959 -34.34 -24.43 5.87
C ARG A 959 -34.65 -25.89 6.09
N SER A 960 -35.65 -26.18 6.89
CA SER A 960 -36.15 -27.57 7.06
C SER A 960 -36.87 -28.08 5.81
N ILE A 961 -36.80 -29.36 5.59
CA ILE A 961 -37.58 -30.00 4.53
C ILE A 961 -39.01 -30.28 5.05
N TYR A 962 -39.97 -29.85 4.28
CA TYR A 962 -41.37 -30.17 4.48
C TYR A 962 -41.84 -31.08 3.33
N LEU A 963 -42.36 -32.24 3.67
CA LEU A 963 -42.85 -33.22 2.73
C LEU A 963 -44.38 -33.25 2.80
N GLU A 964 -45.03 -33.07 1.68
CA GLU A 964 -46.47 -33.16 1.51
C GLU A 964 -46.83 -34.29 0.55
N GLY A 965 -47.86 -34.99 0.85
CA GLY A 965 -48.38 -36.07 0.00
C GLY A 965 -49.84 -35.91 -0.33
N THR A 966 -50.19 -36.14 -1.58
CA THR A 966 -51.59 -36.22 -2.02
C THR A 966 -51.87 -37.59 -2.65
N VAL A 967 -53.00 -38.13 -2.40
CA VAL A 967 -53.44 -39.41 -2.99
C VAL A 967 -54.56 -39.12 -4.02
N PRO A 968 -54.20 -38.96 -5.29
CA PRO A 968 -55.19 -38.90 -6.35
C PRO A 968 -55.80 -40.28 -6.55
N GLU A 969 -56.91 -40.33 -7.26
CA GLU A 969 -57.58 -41.59 -7.60
C GLU A 969 -56.65 -42.59 -8.28
N TYR A 970 -56.69 -43.90 -7.93
CA TYR A 970 -55.84 -44.97 -8.48
C TYR A 970 -54.57 -45.38 -7.75
N LEU A 971 -54.47 -45.26 -6.43
CA LEU A 971 -53.37 -45.84 -5.61
C LEU A 971 -51.98 -45.31 -5.87
N LEU A 972 -51.86 -44.06 -6.34
CA LEU A 972 -50.58 -43.35 -6.50
C LEU A 972 -50.48 -42.28 -5.43
N ASN A 973 -49.34 -42.19 -4.80
CA ASN A 973 -49.02 -41.10 -3.87
C ASN A 973 -48.19 -40.06 -4.60
N ASN A 974 -48.67 -38.84 -4.74
CA ASN A 974 -47.85 -37.72 -5.23
C ASN A 974 -47.24 -37.02 -4.03
N LEU A 975 -45.96 -37.01 -3.97
CA LEU A 975 -45.15 -36.45 -2.92
C LEU A 975 -44.45 -35.20 -3.42
N TYR A 976 -44.47 -34.17 -2.61
CA TYR A 976 -43.85 -32.89 -2.91
C TYR A 976 -43.05 -32.42 -1.69
N TRP A 977 -41.90 -31.76 -1.92
CA TRP A 977 -41.11 -31.18 -0.84
C TRP A 977 -40.40 -29.93 -1.30
N ASN A 978 -40.08 -29.06 -0.36
CA ASN A 978 -39.24 -27.90 -0.63
C ASN A 978 -37.77 -28.31 -0.70
N HIS A 979 -37.02 -27.63 -1.53
CA HIS A 979 -35.56 -27.81 -1.56
C HIS A 979 -34.92 -27.40 -0.22
N TYR A 980 -33.90 -28.13 0.16
CA TYR A 980 -33.07 -27.80 1.32
C TYR A 980 -32.19 -26.58 0.97
N GLU A 981 -32.19 -25.56 1.84
CA GLU A 981 -31.39 -24.37 1.65
C GLU A 981 -30.04 -24.44 2.37
N ASP A 982 -29.07 -23.74 1.83
CA ASP A 982 -27.67 -23.60 2.28
C ASP A 982 -26.68 -24.66 1.76
N ARG A 983 -27.11 -25.88 1.49
CA ARG A 983 -26.29 -26.86 0.79
C ARG A 983 -27.12 -27.49 -0.33
N MET A 984 -26.51 -27.62 -1.49
CA MET A 984 -27.11 -28.49 -2.49
C MET A 984 -26.98 -29.93 -2.03
N PRO A 985 -28.05 -30.59 -1.67
CA PRO A 985 -27.98 -32.00 -1.36
C PRO A 985 -27.51 -32.75 -2.59
N VAL A 986 -26.66 -33.76 -2.41
CA VAL A 986 -26.23 -34.62 -3.53
C VAL A 986 -27.43 -35.35 -4.14
N ALA A 987 -28.36 -35.69 -3.33
CA ALA A 987 -29.63 -36.34 -3.70
C ALA A 987 -30.61 -36.24 -2.55
N TYR A 988 -31.91 -36.34 -2.86
CA TYR A 988 -32.95 -36.65 -1.90
C TYR A 988 -33.19 -38.15 -1.90
N ASN A 989 -33.11 -38.75 -0.73
CA ASN A 989 -33.52 -40.15 -0.55
C ASN A 989 -34.92 -40.16 -0.01
N LEU A 990 -35.83 -40.71 -0.78
CA LEU A 990 -37.18 -40.93 -0.35
C LEU A 990 -37.27 -42.30 0.32
N TRP A 991 -37.84 -42.33 1.50
CA TRP A 991 -38.03 -43.51 2.29
C TRP A 991 -39.53 -43.72 2.57
N ARG A 992 -39.99 -44.93 2.56
CA ARG A 992 -41.37 -45.30 2.83
C ARG A 992 -41.44 -46.32 3.96
N GLU A 993 -42.32 -46.08 4.85
CA GLU A 993 -42.78 -47.06 5.87
C GLU A 993 -44.13 -47.62 5.42
N VAL A 994 -44.25 -48.91 5.35
CA VAL A 994 -45.46 -49.57 4.89
C VAL A 994 -46.34 -49.96 6.07
N ASP A 995 -45.75 -50.25 7.22
CA ASP A 995 -46.38 -50.51 8.49
C ASP A 995 -45.56 -49.93 9.63
N GLN A 996 -46.20 -49.40 10.65
CA GLN A 996 -45.54 -48.77 11.82
C GLN A 996 -44.59 -49.73 12.60
N TYR A 997 -44.55 -51.01 12.29
CA TYR A 997 -43.65 -52.02 12.87
C TYR A 997 -42.49 -52.41 11.94
N GLU A 998 -42.48 -51.97 10.72
CA GLU A 998 -41.40 -52.22 9.73
C GLU A 998 -40.47 -51.05 9.57
N PRO A 999 -39.14 -51.27 9.33
CA PRO A 999 -38.22 -50.18 9.13
C PRO A 999 -38.48 -49.44 7.80
N TYR A 1000 -38.20 -48.18 7.77
CA TYR A 1000 -38.24 -47.37 6.55
C TYR A 1000 -37.44 -48.01 5.42
N ILE A 1001 -38.09 -48.28 4.29
CA ILE A 1001 -37.44 -48.79 3.09
C ILE A 1001 -37.12 -47.60 2.15
N LYS A 1002 -35.91 -47.55 1.65
CA LYS A 1002 -35.53 -46.54 0.66
C LYS A 1002 -36.20 -46.84 -0.67
N VAL A 1003 -37.09 -45.94 -1.12
CA VAL A 1003 -37.86 -46.08 -2.37
C VAL A 1003 -36.95 -45.68 -3.55
N ILE A 1004 -36.37 -44.54 -3.47
CA ILE A 1004 -35.56 -43.95 -4.57
C ILE A 1004 -34.54 -42.93 -4.04
N SER A 1005 -33.53 -42.69 -4.82
CA SER A 1005 -32.66 -41.48 -4.72
C SER A 1005 -32.96 -40.58 -5.89
N LEU A 1006 -33.40 -39.39 -5.63
CA LEU A 1006 -33.73 -38.36 -6.62
C LEU A 1006 -32.61 -37.34 -6.70
N VAL A 1007 -32.37 -36.79 -7.88
CA VAL A 1007 -31.35 -35.74 -8.07
C VAL A 1007 -31.75 -34.46 -7.33
N MET A 1008 -30.79 -33.64 -7.02
CA MET A 1008 -30.96 -32.48 -6.13
C MET A 1008 -32.02 -31.44 -6.58
N ASN A 1009 -32.36 -31.41 -7.87
CA ASN A 1009 -33.35 -30.48 -8.41
C ASN A 1009 -34.79 -31.03 -8.41
N GLU A 1010 -34.98 -32.27 -8.01
CA GLU A 1010 -36.31 -32.86 -7.89
C GLU A 1010 -36.95 -32.46 -6.57
N SER A 1011 -38.19 -32.02 -6.60
CA SER A 1011 -38.99 -31.65 -5.43
C SER A 1011 -40.34 -32.36 -5.39
N SER A 1012 -40.50 -33.36 -6.23
CA SER A 1012 -41.67 -34.18 -6.28
C SER A 1012 -41.37 -35.61 -6.74
N TYR A 1013 -42.23 -36.54 -6.38
CA TYR A 1013 -42.18 -37.92 -6.80
C TYR A 1013 -43.58 -38.54 -6.74
N THR A 1014 -43.88 -39.40 -7.66
CA THR A 1014 -45.13 -40.19 -7.63
C THR A 1014 -44.77 -41.64 -7.30
N ASP A 1015 -45.23 -42.12 -6.14
CA ASP A 1015 -44.96 -43.46 -5.62
C ASP A 1015 -46.10 -44.43 -5.92
#